data_6ce5e24db5eac0a768b0e58ebfe92d62
#
_entry.id   6ce5e24db5eac0a768b0e58ebfe92d62
#
_cell.length_a   1.000
_cell.length_b   1.000
_cell.length_c   1.000
_cell.angle_alpha   90.00
_cell.angle_beta   90.00
_cell.angle_gamma   90.00
#
_symmetry.space_group_name_H-M   'P 1'
#
loop_
_entity.id
_entity.type
_entity.pdbx_description
1 polymer ?
#
loop_
_entity_poly.entity_id
_entity_poly.type
_entity_poly.pdbx_seq_one_letter_code
_entity_poly.pdbx_strand_id
1 'polypeptide(L)'
;MSKRQNEAEVGASREYKLIAYIAPIGIVAEGSKVRLDGSQSYFEYNNNNNNNKLSASSTATRPINGVDGVSFLWEQIDGPLVTLENSDSAKPSFTAPYVDLSNSPKKIHTNLKFRLVIRDRHGVSSEPSYEQVVVKIIQRALVLQGGGALGAYELGVFKALCDDMAKKIENSNRMLFDIVAGTSIGAVNAAIIVGAVSSYKRDHPQATQTEIWRHSVQELERFWSEISDPLTLMPRWMHDNPLSSSWLSNWKIATELGGLLFSAIWDHGKNTTDTWMKNYKSMIEIMQRQIGNNWNLAWPYLPIFTEEWPYFQLMSWRENWKELWPYISGYFYWPENYGSLATSEAARRYYNYVSSLFYGVPRVLLPGIAQPDMKFPLSLSPTFTRFDNSPLARTVKRYWDYENHPIKTSFDKLEPRLILVSVDMLDATTAVAFDSYPDQNNRCVTEYGGNEFKHKIEYPEGITIDHVIASMSTHLRYRYPEMEVKNGGTEEGKTESRFFWDGAYLSNTPLRELLHMHKHYWQNIRRETIELSGEGKITLAPDLEVYIVNLYPSIEKEIPVDADAIQDREIDIKFHDRTKYDVKVAEMTTDYIELIEQLINIGYKHAEYDSAFKSDLDKLLNEKTKSKKRVGEKRIYRDLLDGRADITKVVYIDRRDDNNTIFGKAFEFSSKTIGDLKKAGYDDTKIAIEAASSKKTQ
;
A
#
# COMPACT_ATOMS: atom_id res chain seq x y z
N MET A 1 -58.52 8.20 -76.58
CA MET A 1 -57.91 7.60 -76.35
C MET A 1 -57.43 7.62 -75.03
N SER A 2 -56.58 7.39 -74.46
CA SER A 2 -56.01 7.02 -73.21
C SER A 2 -56.62 7.65 -71.96
N LYS A 3 -57.30 6.89 -71.12
CA LYS A 3 -57.65 7.22 -69.70
C LYS A 3 -56.39 7.01 -68.86
N ARG A 4 -55.94 8.06 -68.23
CA ARG A 4 -55.03 7.92 -67.09
C ARG A 4 -55.88 7.76 -65.85
N GLN A 5 -55.79 6.57 -65.25
CA GLN A 5 -56.29 6.33 -63.92
C GLN A 5 -55.37 6.97 -62.91
N ASN A 6 -55.94 7.89 -62.13
CA ASN A 6 -55.32 8.35 -60.89
C ASN A 6 -55.61 7.29 -59.83
N GLU A 7 -54.64 6.50 -59.50
CA GLU A 7 -54.63 5.76 -58.25
C GLU A 7 -54.22 6.72 -57.14
N ALA A 8 -55.17 7.21 -56.38
CA ALA A 8 -54.95 7.82 -55.12
C ALA A 8 -54.62 6.72 -54.09
N GLU A 9 -53.34 6.60 -53.77
CA GLU A 9 -52.93 5.83 -52.57
C GLU A 9 -53.54 6.52 -51.33
N VAL A 10 -54.63 5.95 -50.80
CA VAL A 10 -55.08 6.25 -49.45
C VAL A 10 -54.12 5.56 -48.53
N GLY A 11 -53.07 6.30 -48.14
CA GLY A 11 -52.19 5.93 -47.05
C GLY A 11 -52.98 5.94 -45.75
N ALA A 12 -53.35 4.75 -45.25
CA ALA A 12 -53.84 4.60 -43.92
C ALA A 12 -52.74 5.12 -42.96
N SER A 13 -52.97 6.20 -42.27
CA SER A 13 -52.10 6.72 -41.22
C SER A 13 -52.09 5.71 -40.10
N ARG A 14 -51.07 4.84 -40.10
CA ARG A 14 -50.82 3.99 -38.93
C ARG A 14 -50.49 4.92 -37.79
N GLU A 15 -51.35 4.97 -36.78
CA GLU A 15 -51.01 5.68 -35.54
C GLU A 15 -49.85 4.95 -34.89
N TYR A 16 -48.71 5.65 -34.77
CA TYR A 16 -47.54 5.21 -34.05
C TYR A 16 -47.26 6.16 -32.93
N LYS A 17 -46.65 5.64 -31.85
CA LYS A 17 -46.10 6.38 -30.74
C LYS A 17 -44.58 6.27 -30.76
N LEU A 18 -43.88 7.35 -30.51
CA LEU A 18 -42.42 7.35 -30.26
C LEU A 18 -42.15 7.03 -28.81
N ILE A 19 -41.28 6.07 -28.56
CA ILE A 19 -40.86 5.71 -27.20
C ILE A 19 -39.38 6.00 -27.08
N ALA A 20 -39.05 6.99 -26.22
CA ALA A 20 -37.68 7.26 -25.83
C ALA A 20 -37.26 6.22 -24.79
N TYR A 21 -36.05 5.71 -24.95
CA TYR A 21 -35.44 4.78 -24.00
C TYR A 21 -33.98 5.13 -23.79
N ILE A 22 -33.57 5.25 -22.52
CA ILE A 22 -32.17 5.39 -22.13
C ILE A 22 -31.71 4.09 -21.50
N ALA A 23 -30.62 3.49 -22.01
CA ALA A 23 -30.03 2.32 -21.40
C ALA A 23 -29.47 2.69 -20.01
N PRO A 24 -29.73 1.91 -18.96
CA PRO A 24 -29.22 2.16 -17.61
C PRO A 24 -27.70 2.22 -17.60
N ILE A 25 -27.14 3.19 -16.86
CA ILE A 25 -25.68 3.37 -16.70
C ILE A 25 -25.27 3.01 -15.28
N GLY A 26 -26.09 3.35 -14.28
CA GLY A 26 -25.81 3.03 -12.88
C GLY A 26 -24.73 3.90 -12.25
N ILE A 27 -23.67 3.27 -11.69
CA ILE A 27 -22.62 3.91 -10.90
C ILE A 27 -21.35 4.02 -11.73
N VAL A 28 -20.75 5.22 -11.77
CA VAL A 28 -19.50 5.52 -12.50
C VAL A 28 -18.49 6.21 -11.60
N ALA A 29 -17.22 6.09 -11.92
CA ALA A 29 -16.16 6.82 -11.23
C ALA A 29 -16.06 8.28 -11.71
N GLU A 30 -15.71 9.20 -10.80
CA GLU A 30 -15.39 10.59 -11.15
C GLU A 30 -14.24 10.67 -12.18
N GLY A 31 -14.28 11.64 -13.08
CA GLY A 31 -13.27 11.81 -14.13
C GLY A 31 -13.33 10.79 -15.26
N SER A 32 -14.21 9.79 -15.20
CA SER A 32 -14.39 8.81 -16.27
C SER A 32 -15.20 9.40 -17.44
N LYS A 33 -14.95 8.87 -18.67
CA LYS A 33 -15.78 9.22 -19.83
C LYS A 33 -17.01 8.33 -19.87
N VAL A 34 -18.17 8.93 -19.71
CA VAL A 34 -19.47 8.27 -19.66
C VAL A 34 -20.19 8.46 -20.99
N ARG A 35 -20.84 7.41 -21.50
CA ARG A 35 -21.63 7.44 -22.74
C ARG A 35 -23.07 7.10 -22.43
N LEU A 36 -23.97 8.04 -22.66
CA LEU A 36 -25.41 7.78 -22.63
C LEU A 36 -25.81 6.99 -23.87
N ASP A 37 -26.83 6.13 -23.77
CA ASP A 37 -27.29 5.31 -24.88
C ASP A 37 -28.81 5.36 -25.03
N GLY A 38 -29.26 6.15 -26.00
CA GLY A 38 -30.67 6.25 -26.44
C GLY A 38 -31.00 5.42 -27.68
N SER A 39 -30.04 4.63 -28.20
CA SER A 39 -30.20 3.91 -29.48
C SER A 39 -31.27 2.80 -29.48
N GLN A 40 -31.72 2.38 -28.30
CA GLN A 40 -32.79 1.40 -28.16
C GLN A 40 -34.20 2.03 -28.19
N SER A 41 -34.32 3.34 -28.40
CA SER A 41 -35.62 3.97 -28.63
C SER A 41 -36.29 3.42 -29.87
N TYR A 42 -37.64 3.37 -29.90
CA TYR A 42 -38.37 2.67 -30.94
C TYR A 42 -39.70 3.33 -31.29
N PHE A 43 -40.27 2.92 -32.46
CA PHE A 43 -41.66 3.17 -32.87
C PHE A 43 -42.55 2.07 -32.34
N GLU A 44 -43.64 2.41 -31.68
CA GLU A 44 -44.71 1.52 -31.25
C GLU A 44 -45.94 1.71 -32.14
N TYR A 45 -46.41 0.69 -32.78
CA TYR A 45 -47.56 0.72 -33.67
C TYR A 45 -48.76 0.05 -33.03
N ASN A 46 -49.91 0.75 -32.98
CA ASN A 46 -51.19 0.16 -32.59
C ASN A 46 -51.74 -0.67 -33.76
N ASN A 47 -51.79 -1.97 -33.61
CA ASN A 47 -52.45 -2.86 -34.54
C ASN A 47 -53.97 -2.92 -34.22
N ASN A 48 -54.69 -1.84 -34.53
CA ASN A 48 -56.17 -1.87 -34.51
C ASN A 48 -56.71 -2.57 -35.77
N ASN A 49 -56.52 -3.88 -35.91
CA ASN A 49 -57.28 -4.68 -36.84
C ASN A 49 -58.64 -5.02 -36.20
N ASN A 50 -59.62 -4.14 -36.45
CA ASN A 50 -61.05 -4.41 -36.15
C ASN A 50 -61.55 -5.56 -37.04
N ASN A 51 -61.31 -6.82 -36.66
CA ASN A 51 -62.14 -7.95 -37.06
C ASN A 51 -61.59 -9.25 -36.42
N ASN A 52 -61.68 -9.35 -35.11
CA ASN A 52 -61.97 -10.61 -34.38
C ASN A 52 -61.86 -10.34 -32.88
N LYS A 53 -62.99 -10.50 -32.23
CA LYS A 53 -63.09 -10.56 -30.76
C LYS A 53 -62.29 -11.78 -30.30
N LEU A 54 -61.39 -11.57 -29.31
CA LEU A 54 -60.54 -12.56 -28.64
C LEU A 54 -59.12 -12.74 -29.20
N SER A 55 -58.30 -11.71 -29.08
CA SER A 55 -56.85 -11.90 -28.89
C SER A 55 -56.22 -10.61 -28.30
N ALA A 56 -55.29 -10.78 -27.37
CA ALA A 56 -54.54 -9.69 -26.74
C ALA A 56 -53.96 -8.74 -27.81
N SER A 57 -54.02 -7.42 -27.55
CA SER A 57 -53.45 -6.40 -28.45
C SER A 57 -51.93 -6.65 -28.63
N SER A 58 -51.58 -7.15 -29.82
CA SER A 58 -50.19 -7.29 -30.20
C SER A 58 -49.68 -5.92 -30.67
N THR A 59 -48.91 -5.23 -29.85
CA THR A 59 -48.14 -4.04 -30.22
C THR A 59 -46.91 -4.48 -31.03
N ALA A 60 -46.75 -3.95 -32.25
CA ALA A 60 -45.56 -4.19 -33.06
C ALA A 60 -44.55 -3.06 -32.77
N THR A 61 -43.33 -3.40 -32.40
CA THR A 61 -42.25 -2.45 -32.19
C THR A 61 -41.26 -2.45 -33.32
N ARG A 62 -40.76 -1.28 -33.74
CA ARG A 62 -39.72 -1.13 -34.76
C ARG A 62 -38.60 -0.24 -34.18
N PRO A 63 -37.34 -0.74 -34.07
CA PRO A 63 -36.22 0.07 -33.61
C PRO A 63 -35.98 1.26 -34.55
N ILE A 64 -35.50 2.37 -33.98
CA ILE A 64 -35.11 3.55 -34.75
C ILE A 64 -33.78 3.30 -35.42
N ASN A 65 -33.76 3.32 -36.76
CA ASN A 65 -32.52 3.27 -37.53
C ASN A 65 -32.11 4.68 -37.93
N GLY A 66 -30.79 4.96 -38.07
CA GLY A 66 -30.27 6.30 -38.38
C GLY A 66 -30.79 6.96 -39.69
N VAL A 67 -31.59 6.23 -40.47
CA VAL A 67 -32.24 6.70 -41.75
C VAL A 67 -33.63 7.31 -41.50
N ASP A 68 -34.20 7.12 -40.30
CA ASP A 68 -35.59 7.51 -40.04
C ASP A 68 -35.82 9.00 -39.81
N GLY A 69 -34.77 9.84 -39.86
CA GLY A 69 -34.89 11.29 -39.65
C GLY A 69 -35.36 11.68 -38.23
N VAL A 70 -35.01 10.84 -37.23
CA VAL A 70 -35.32 11.08 -35.84
C VAL A 70 -34.17 11.87 -35.20
N SER A 71 -34.52 12.95 -34.47
CA SER A 71 -33.58 13.73 -33.64
C SER A 71 -33.66 13.33 -32.18
N PHE A 72 -32.50 13.28 -31.50
CA PHE A 72 -32.34 13.00 -30.09
C PHE A 72 -32.12 14.32 -29.35
N LEU A 73 -32.94 14.65 -28.37
CA LEU A 73 -32.87 15.87 -27.56
C LEU A 73 -32.53 15.46 -26.10
N TRP A 74 -31.26 15.59 -25.78
CA TRP A 74 -30.75 15.33 -24.46
C TRP A 74 -30.69 16.57 -23.62
N GLU A 75 -31.06 16.49 -22.35
CA GLU A 75 -31.00 17.56 -21.39
C GLU A 75 -30.57 17.03 -20.02
N GLN A 76 -29.60 17.69 -19.40
CA GLN A 76 -29.32 17.46 -17.99
C GLN A 76 -30.32 18.26 -17.15
N ILE A 77 -31.03 17.59 -16.25
CA ILE A 77 -32.10 18.22 -15.44
C ILE A 77 -31.74 18.33 -13.95
N ASP A 78 -30.70 17.62 -13.48
CA ASP A 78 -30.23 17.68 -12.08
C ASP A 78 -28.74 17.35 -11.97
N GLY A 79 -28.09 17.84 -10.89
CA GLY A 79 -26.70 17.62 -10.53
C GLY A 79 -25.72 18.65 -11.08
N PRO A 80 -24.42 18.53 -10.76
CA PRO A 80 -23.36 19.38 -11.29
C PRO A 80 -23.36 19.40 -12.82
N LEU A 81 -23.31 20.59 -13.43
CA LEU A 81 -23.38 20.74 -14.88
C LEU A 81 -22.20 20.06 -15.59
N VAL A 82 -22.54 19.27 -16.62
CA VAL A 82 -21.56 18.65 -17.52
C VAL A 82 -21.81 19.04 -18.97
N THR A 83 -20.75 19.03 -19.77
CA THR A 83 -20.85 19.29 -21.22
C THR A 83 -21.08 17.98 -21.95
N LEU A 84 -22.22 17.85 -22.65
CA LEU A 84 -22.49 16.71 -23.51
C LEU A 84 -21.80 16.89 -24.88
N GLU A 85 -20.89 15.98 -25.21
CA GLU A 85 -20.30 15.86 -26.54
C GLU A 85 -21.30 15.11 -27.45
N ASN A 86 -21.53 15.60 -28.68
CA ASN A 86 -22.49 15.06 -29.65
C ASN A 86 -23.91 14.93 -29.07
N SER A 87 -24.39 16.02 -28.44
CA SER A 87 -25.68 16.06 -27.73
C SER A 87 -26.92 15.81 -28.58
N ASP A 88 -26.79 15.83 -29.91
CA ASP A 88 -27.82 15.52 -30.88
C ASP A 88 -27.81 14.05 -31.37
N SER A 89 -26.82 13.27 -30.94
CA SER A 89 -26.70 11.87 -31.34
C SER A 89 -27.49 10.93 -30.42
N ALA A 90 -27.71 9.69 -30.88
CA ALA A 90 -28.28 8.63 -30.06
C ALA A 90 -27.37 8.25 -28.88
N LYS A 91 -26.07 8.59 -28.94
CA LYS A 91 -25.05 8.18 -27.97
C LYS A 91 -24.11 9.33 -27.63
N PRO A 92 -24.57 10.39 -26.94
CA PRO A 92 -23.70 11.44 -26.47
C PRO A 92 -22.79 10.96 -25.35
N SER A 93 -21.69 11.70 -25.10
CA SER A 93 -20.77 11.41 -24.02
C SER A 93 -20.45 12.63 -23.19
N PHE A 94 -20.03 12.42 -21.95
CA PHE A 94 -19.55 13.47 -21.05
C PHE A 94 -18.44 12.93 -20.14
N THR A 95 -17.69 13.85 -19.52
CA THR A 95 -16.76 13.48 -18.45
C THR A 95 -17.46 13.63 -17.10
N ALA A 96 -17.47 12.57 -16.30
CA ALA A 96 -18.07 12.58 -14.96
C ALA A 96 -17.38 13.64 -14.08
N PRO A 97 -18.14 14.53 -13.42
CA PRO A 97 -17.57 15.60 -12.61
C PRO A 97 -16.89 15.05 -11.35
N TYR A 98 -15.94 15.80 -10.80
CA TYR A 98 -15.40 15.51 -9.48
C TYR A 98 -16.44 15.78 -8.40
N VAL A 99 -16.55 14.88 -7.44
CA VAL A 99 -17.49 15.02 -6.31
C VAL A 99 -16.94 16.05 -5.34
N ASP A 100 -17.79 17.02 -4.95
CA ASP A 100 -17.42 18.06 -3.99
C ASP A 100 -17.40 17.52 -2.56
N LEU A 101 -16.22 17.60 -1.91
CA LEU A 101 -16.00 17.22 -0.52
C LEU A 101 -16.00 18.43 0.46
N SER A 102 -16.51 19.60 0.05
CA SER A 102 -16.56 20.79 0.93
C SER A 102 -17.62 20.68 2.04
N ASN A 103 -18.69 19.93 1.79
CA ASN A 103 -19.79 19.78 2.72
C ASN A 103 -19.48 18.85 3.90
N SER A 104 -20.24 18.98 5.02
CA SER A 104 -20.14 18.08 6.17
C SER A 104 -21.56 17.57 6.53
N PRO A 105 -21.76 16.23 6.70
CA PRO A 105 -20.80 15.16 6.47
C PRO A 105 -20.42 15.04 4.98
N LYS A 106 -19.19 14.62 4.70
CA LYS A 106 -18.71 14.46 3.33
C LYS A 106 -19.39 13.29 2.65
N LYS A 107 -19.98 13.57 1.49
CA LYS A 107 -20.58 12.53 0.64
C LYS A 107 -19.57 12.03 -0.37
N ILE A 108 -19.56 10.71 -0.61
CA ILE A 108 -18.67 10.08 -1.57
C ILE A 108 -19.24 9.98 -2.99
N HIS A 109 -20.41 10.55 -3.22
CA HIS A 109 -21.07 10.51 -4.51
C HIS A 109 -21.83 11.79 -4.82
N THR A 110 -22.11 12.00 -6.09
CA THR A 110 -23.08 12.99 -6.61
C THR A 110 -23.96 12.35 -7.67
N ASN A 111 -25.18 12.84 -7.80
CA ASN A 111 -26.14 12.33 -8.78
C ASN A 111 -26.24 13.29 -9.95
N LEU A 112 -26.30 12.74 -11.16
CA LEU A 112 -26.64 13.46 -12.39
C LEU A 112 -27.95 12.87 -12.91
N LYS A 113 -28.86 13.70 -13.41
CA LYS A 113 -30.09 13.22 -14.01
C LYS A 113 -30.24 13.78 -15.42
N PHE A 114 -30.47 12.88 -16.36
CA PHE A 114 -30.63 13.20 -17.77
C PHE A 114 -32.04 12.89 -18.22
N ARG A 115 -32.50 13.67 -19.19
CA ARG A 115 -33.78 13.52 -19.88
C ARG A 115 -33.50 13.35 -21.37
N LEU A 116 -34.17 12.36 -22.00
CA LEU A 116 -34.16 12.16 -23.45
C LEU A 116 -35.59 12.34 -23.98
N VAL A 117 -35.74 13.17 -24.99
CA VAL A 117 -36.93 13.24 -25.84
C VAL A 117 -36.48 12.98 -27.27
N ILE A 118 -37.16 12.10 -27.99
CA ILE A 118 -36.94 11.89 -29.43
C ILE A 118 -38.04 12.56 -30.25
N ARG A 119 -37.66 13.12 -31.40
CA ARG A 119 -38.59 13.78 -32.31
C ARG A 119 -38.37 13.28 -33.72
N ASP A 120 -39.46 12.93 -34.42
CA ASP A 120 -39.39 12.54 -35.81
C ASP A 120 -39.41 13.76 -36.76
N ARG A 121 -39.24 13.50 -38.04
CA ARG A 121 -39.29 14.52 -39.14
C ARG A 121 -40.66 15.20 -39.29
N HIS A 122 -41.72 14.64 -38.71
CA HIS A 122 -43.07 15.19 -38.75
C HIS A 122 -43.40 16.05 -37.52
N GLY A 123 -42.46 16.17 -36.59
CA GLY A 123 -42.61 16.97 -35.37
C GLY A 123 -43.28 16.21 -34.22
N VAL A 124 -43.56 14.92 -34.38
CA VAL A 124 -44.07 14.06 -33.29
C VAL A 124 -42.95 13.85 -32.29
N SER A 125 -43.22 14.13 -31.00
CA SER A 125 -42.26 13.94 -29.90
C SER A 125 -42.68 12.78 -29.00
N SER A 126 -41.71 12.05 -28.48
CA SER A 126 -41.94 11.05 -27.45
C SER A 126 -42.27 11.67 -26.09
N GLU A 127 -42.84 10.89 -25.19
CA GLU A 127 -42.75 11.13 -23.76
C GLU A 127 -41.27 11.12 -23.33
N PRO A 128 -40.88 11.89 -22.30
CA PRO A 128 -39.51 11.92 -21.82
C PRO A 128 -39.11 10.59 -21.16
N SER A 129 -37.93 10.09 -21.46
CA SER A 129 -37.26 9.05 -20.69
C SER A 129 -36.21 9.69 -19.78
N TYR A 130 -36.00 9.12 -18.60
CA TYR A 130 -35.09 9.66 -17.57
C TYR A 130 -34.07 8.58 -17.17
N GLU A 131 -32.84 9.04 -16.92
CA GLU A 131 -31.77 8.20 -16.38
C GLU A 131 -31.02 8.95 -15.28
N GLN A 132 -30.69 8.23 -14.22
CA GLN A 132 -29.88 8.72 -13.12
C GLN A 132 -28.51 8.07 -13.16
N VAL A 133 -27.47 8.89 -13.27
CA VAL A 133 -26.06 8.46 -13.20
C VAL A 133 -25.51 8.86 -11.84
N VAL A 134 -24.99 7.89 -11.10
CA VAL A 134 -24.35 8.13 -9.80
C VAL A 134 -22.85 8.19 -10.02
N VAL A 135 -22.24 9.32 -9.71
CA VAL A 135 -20.78 9.52 -9.81
C VAL A 135 -20.18 9.36 -8.42
N LYS A 136 -19.29 8.40 -8.23
CA LYS A 136 -18.56 8.16 -6.97
C LYS A 136 -17.12 8.62 -7.02
N ILE A 137 -16.54 8.94 -5.85
CA ILE A 137 -15.15 9.36 -5.74
C ILE A 137 -14.18 8.22 -6.02
N ILE A 138 -12.95 8.59 -6.37
CA ILE A 138 -11.77 7.71 -6.39
C ILE A 138 -10.86 8.11 -5.23
N GLN A 139 -10.51 7.14 -4.38
CA GLN A 139 -9.52 7.32 -3.32
C GLN A 139 -8.14 6.85 -3.79
N ARG A 140 -7.09 7.62 -3.46
CA ARG A 140 -5.71 7.27 -3.76
C ARG A 140 -5.07 6.56 -2.59
N ALA A 141 -4.46 5.41 -2.86
CA ALA A 141 -3.77 4.61 -1.87
C ALA A 141 -2.27 4.50 -2.19
N LEU A 142 -1.43 4.76 -1.20
CA LEU A 142 0.01 4.53 -1.24
C LEU A 142 0.33 3.30 -0.41
N VAL A 143 0.96 2.29 -1.03
CA VAL A 143 1.34 1.03 -0.40
C VAL A 143 2.86 0.94 -0.34
N LEU A 144 3.41 0.88 0.88
CA LEU A 144 4.83 0.89 1.19
C LEU A 144 5.29 -0.47 1.70
N GLN A 145 6.30 -1.03 1.04
CA GLN A 145 6.81 -2.37 1.32
C GLN A 145 7.81 -2.35 2.49
N GLY A 146 7.92 -3.45 3.23
CA GLY A 146 8.96 -3.64 4.23
C GLY A 146 10.34 -3.88 3.60
N GLY A 147 11.41 -3.32 4.19
CA GLY A 147 12.75 -3.46 3.61
C GLY A 147 13.90 -2.84 4.40
N GLY A 148 13.72 -2.43 5.65
CA GLY A 148 14.79 -1.84 6.47
C GLY A 148 15.36 -0.56 5.83
N ALA A 149 16.67 -0.50 5.62
CA ALA A 149 17.34 0.65 5.00
C ALA A 149 16.83 1.00 3.61
N LEU A 150 16.28 0.01 2.88
CA LEU A 150 15.70 0.22 1.56
C LEU A 150 14.49 1.18 1.59
N GLY A 151 13.85 1.38 2.74
CA GLY A 151 12.76 2.35 2.89
C GLY A 151 13.14 3.80 2.55
N ALA A 152 14.43 4.13 2.45
CA ALA A 152 14.88 5.42 1.92
C ALA A 152 14.49 5.63 0.44
N TYR A 153 14.36 4.56 -0.32
CA TYR A 153 13.80 4.59 -1.68
C TYR A 153 12.36 5.10 -1.69
N GLU A 154 11.55 4.67 -0.72
CA GLU A 154 10.15 5.11 -0.56
C GLU A 154 10.03 6.61 -0.30
N LEU A 155 10.98 7.21 0.44
CA LEU A 155 11.07 8.65 0.57
C LEU A 155 11.25 9.34 -0.80
N GLY A 156 12.14 8.83 -1.64
CA GLY A 156 12.33 9.34 -3.01
C GLY A 156 11.05 9.24 -3.84
N VAL A 157 10.38 8.10 -3.76
CA VAL A 157 9.10 7.85 -4.42
C VAL A 157 8.04 8.84 -3.94
N PHE A 158 7.85 8.94 -2.62
CA PHE A 158 6.85 9.82 -2.04
C PHE A 158 7.07 11.28 -2.44
N LYS A 159 8.33 11.75 -2.43
CA LYS A 159 8.69 13.09 -2.89
C LYS A 159 8.32 13.32 -4.36
N ALA A 160 8.65 12.38 -5.25
CA ALA A 160 8.35 12.49 -6.68
C ALA A 160 6.84 12.50 -6.95
N LEU A 161 6.07 11.66 -6.24
CA LEU A 161 4.61 11.65 -6.29
C LEU A 161 4.01 12.97 -5.81
N CYS A 162 4.51 13.53 -4.71
CA CYS A 162 4.09 14.84 -4.23
C CYS A 162 4.37 15.95 -5.26
N ASP A 163 5.55 15.97 -5.86
CA ASP A 163 5.93 16.97 -6.87
C ASP A 163 5.06 16.90 -8.16
N ASP A 164 4.69 15.68 -8.59
CA ASP A 164 3.81 15.47 -9.76
C ASP A 164 2.35 15.83 -9.47
N MET A 165 1.83 15.41 -8.31
CA MET A 165 0.41 15.54 -8.00
C MET A 165 0.03 16.88 -7.38
N ALA A 166 0.95 17.58 -6.69
CA ALA A 166 0.66 18.82 -6.00
C ALA A 166 -0.04 19.83 -6.90
N LYS A 167 0.45 19.99 -8.13
CA LYS A 167 -0.14 20.90 -9.11
C LYS A 167 -1.56 20.50 -9.53
N LYS A 168 -1.88 19.21 -9.52
CA LYS A 168 -3.18 18.68 -9.94
C LYS A 168 -4.26 18.87 -8.88
N ILE A 169 -3.86 18.95 -7.59
CA ILE A 169 -4.79 19.06 -6.45
C ILE A 169 -4.82 20.47 -5.84
N GLU A 170 -3.99 21.40 -6.30
CA GLU A 170 -3.78 22.73 -5.69
C GLU A 170 -5.09 23.50 -5.49
N ASN A 171 -6.04 23.37 -6.43
CA ASN A 171 -7.34 24.03 -6.38
C ASN A 171 -8.48 23.08 -5.96
N SER A 172 -8.18 21.90 -5.43
CA SER A 172 -9.16 20.93 -5.00
C SER A 172 -9.09 20.68 -3.49
N ASN A 173 -10.23 20.46 -2.85
CA ASN A 173 -10.30 19.99 -1.46
C ASN A 173 -9.98 18.49 -1.33
N ARG A 174 -9.09 17.97 -2.19
CA ARG A 174 -8.76 16.54 -2.23
C ARG A 174 -7.42 16.28 -1.56
N MET A 175 -7.33 15.21 -0.79
CA MET A 175 -6.05 14.71 -0.28
C MET A 175 -5.17 14.21 -1.42
N LEU A 176 -3.86 14.27 -1.26
CA LEU A 176 -2.94 13.65 -2.21
C LEU A 176 -3.10 12.13 -2.18
N PHE A 177 -3.06 11.56 -0.98
CA PHE A 177 -3.39 10.17 -0.70
C PHE A 177 -4.47 10.11 0.39
N ASP A 178 -5.50 9.32 0.14
CA ASP A 178 -6.57 9.05 1.09
C ASP A 178 -6.21 7.92 2.05
N ILE A 179 -5.33 7.00 1.61
CA ILE A 179 -4.90 5.83 2.37
C ILE A 179 -3.38 5.68 2.22
N VAL A 180 -2.69 5.47 3.33
CA VAL A 180 -1.27 5.09 3.35
C VAL A 180 -1.15 3.80 4.14
N ALA A 181 -0.70 2.74 3.48
CA ALA A 181 -0.52 1.42 4.07
C ALA A 181 0.95 1.03 4.05
N GLY A 182 1.45 0.43 5.13
CA GLY A 182 2.86 0.05 5.20
C GLY A 182 3.13 -1.16 6.08
N THR A 183 4.22 -1.84 5.76
CA THR A 183 4.75 -2.97 6.54
C THR A 183 6.20 -2.69 6.91
N SER A 184 6.63 -3.05 8.13
CA SER A 184 8.02 -2.89 8.59
C SER A 184 8.50 -1.43 8.48
N ILE A 185 9.58 -1.15 7.76
CA ILE A 185 10.04 0.23 7.51
C ILE A 185 9.00 1.03 6.74
N GLY A 186 8.24 0.41 5.84
CA GLY A 186 7.10 1.04 5.17
C GLY A 186 6.03 1.49 6.16
N ALA A 187 5.83 0.77 7.28
CA ALA A 187 4.94 1.19 8.36
C ALA A 187 5.48 2.43 9.10
N VAL A 188 6.80 2.53 9.30
CA VAL A 188 7.44 3.72 9.87
C VAL A 188 7.26 4.92 8.94
N ASN A 189 7.56 4.75 7.65
CA ASN A 189 7.38 5.81 6.66
C ASN A 189 5.91 6.26 6.59
N ALA A 190 4.97 5.30 6.53
CA ALA A 190 3.53 5.57 6.53
C ALA A 190 3.08 6.35 7.77
N ALA A 191 3.54 5.95 8.95
CA ALA A 191 3.21 6.61 10.21
C ALA A 191 3.74 8.04 10.28
N ILE A 192 4.97 8.28 9.82
CA ILE A 192 5.54 9.64 9.74
C ILE A 192 4.76 10.49 8.73
N ILE A 193 4.44 9.94 7.55
CA ILE A 193 3.67 10.65 6.52
C ILE A 193 2.31 11.07 7.07
N VAL A 194 1.53 10.14 7.60
CA VAL A 194 0.17 10.41 8.07
C VAL A 194 0.19 11.27 9.34
N GLY A 195 1.12 11.01 10.26
CA GLY A 195 1.30 11.80 11.48
C GLY A 195 1.64 13.25 11.17
N ALA A 196 2.60 13.50 10.27
CA ALA A 196 2.98 14.84 9.85
C ALA A 196 1.85 15.59 9.14
N VAL A 197 1.10 14.91 8.25
CA VAL A 197 -0.08 15.49 7.59
C VAL A 197 -1.13 15.90 8.62
N SER A 198 -1.45 15.01 9.57
CA SER A 198 -2.52 15.25 10.54
C SER A 198 -2.12 16.33 11.57
N SER A 199 -0.87 16.33 12.06
CA SER A 199 -0.38 17.35 13.00
C SER A 199 -0.30 18.73 12.34
N TYR A 200 0.32 18.81 11.14
CA TYR A 200 0.44 20.09 10.45
C TYR A 200 -0.92 20.71 10.11
N LYS A 201 -1.87 19.89 9.67
CA LYS A 201 -3.23 20.33 9.37
C LYS A 201 -3.97 20.83 10.61
N ARG A 202 -3.79 20.17 11.77
CA ARG A 202 -4.36 20.60 13.05
C ARG A 202 -3.81 21.96 13.47
N ASP A 203 -2.48 22.14 13.33
CA ASP A 203 -1.80 23.35 13.77
C ASP A 203 -1.95 24.51 12.77
N HIS A 204 -2.25 24.20 11.48
CA HIS A 204 -2.43 25.14 10.39
C HIS A 204 -3.75 24.87 9.62
N PRO A 205 -4.92 25.17 10.21
CA PRO A 205 -6.23 24.82 9.59
C PRO A 205 -6.49 25.45 8.22
N GLN A 206 -5.75 26.52 7.88
CA GLN A 206 -5.88 27.23 6.60
C GLN A 206 -4.83 26.84 5.57
N ALA A 207 -3.95 25.89 5.91
CA ALA A 207 -2.91 25.44 5.00
C ALA A 207 -3.49 24.73 3.77
N THR A 208 -2.90 24.99 2.61
CA THR A 208 -3.24 24.31 1.37
C THR A 208 -2.81 22.83 1.41
N GLN A 209 -3.46 22.00 0.61
CA GLN A 209 -3.04 20.60 0.50
C GLN A 209 -1.57 20.46 0.08
N THR A 210 -1.11 21.33 -0.82
CA THR A 210 0.28 21.36 -1.27
C THR A 210 1.27 21.64 -0.11
N GLU A 211 0.94 22.58 0.77
CA GLU A 211 1.77 22.91 1.93
C GLU A 211 1.82 21.76 2.94
N ILE A 212 0.66 21.16 3.24
CA ILE A 212 0.53 20.03 4.17
C ILE A 212 1.39 18.85 3.69
N TRP A 213 1.25 18.43 2.44
CA TRP A 213 1.99 17.29 1.91
C TRP A 213 3.48 17.57 1.71
N ARG A 214 3.86 18.82 1.38
CA ARG A 214 5.27 19.23 1.34
C ARG A 214 5.92 19.17 2.72
N HIS A 215 5.20 19.58 3.76
CA HIS A 215 5.68 19.44 5.14
C HIS A 215 5.93 17.96 5.49
N SER A 216 5.01 17.09 5.15
CA SER A 216 5.17 15.65 5.37
C SER A 216 6.41 15.06 4.65
N VAL A 217 6.71 15.51 3.42
CA VAL A 217 7.97 15.14 2.73
C VAL A 217 9.18 15.62 3.52
N GLN A 218 9.16 16.86 4.04
CA GLN A 218 10.27 17.41 4.81
C GLN A 218 10.50 16.63 6.10
N GLU A 219 9.45 16.25 6.83
CA GLU A 219 9.60 15.47 8.07
C GLU A 219 10.16 14.07 7.78
N LEU A 220 9.73 13.43 6.71
CA LEU A 220 10.29 12.15 6.29
C LEU A 220 11.77 12.29 5.82
N GLU A 221 12.13 13.39 5.12
CA GLU A 221 13.52 13.69 4.77
C GLU A 221 14.40 13.90 6.01
N ARG A 222 13.89 14.62 7.01
CA ARG A 222 14.59 14.85 8.29
C ARG A 222 14.81 13.54 9.04
N PHE A 223 13.80 12.68 9.10
CA PHE A 223 13.91 11.35 9.70
C PHE A 223 15.04 10.54 9.06
N TRP A 224 15.03 10.38 7.74
CA TRP A 224 16.05 9.61 7.03
C TRP A 224 17.43 10.23 7.11
N SER A 225 17.53 11.56 7.11
CA SER A 225 18.79 12.27 7.33
C SER A 225 19.34 12.01 8.75
N GLU A 226 18.48 12.04 9.77
CA GLU A 226 18.87 11.81 11.16
C GLU A 226 19.39 10.39 11.41
N ILE A 227 18.74 9.36 10.84
CA ILE A 227 19.14 7.97 11.05
C ILE A 227 20.32 7.52 10.17
N SER A 228 20.70 8.32 9.17
CA SER A 228 21.83 8.05 8.27
C SER A 228 23.06 8.91 8.53
N ASP A 229 23.01 9.84 9.48
CA ASP A 229 24.14 10.72 9.81
C ASP A 229 25.34 9.91 10.35
N PRO A 230 26.55 10.06 9.79
CA PRO A 230 27.75 9.37 10.24
C PRO A 230 28.08 9.59 11.71
N LEU A 231 27.79 10.77 12.23
CA LEU A 231 27.98 11.08 13.67
C LEU A 231 27.02 10.30 14.56
N THR A 232 25.92 9.79 14.02
CA THR A 232 24.95 8.95 14.74
C THR A 232 25.36 7.49 14.80
N LEU A 233 26.37 7.07 14.04
CA LEU A 233 26.96 5.73 14.15
C LEU A 233 27.77 5.57 15.44
N MET A 234 28.00 6.63 16.21
CA MET A 234 28.62 6.55 17.52
C MET A 234 27.58 6.44 18.64
N PRO A 235 27.73 5.51 19.59
CA PRO A 235 26.87 5.45 20.76
C PRO A 235 26.87 6.79 21.53
N ARG A 236 25.70 7.21 22.06
CA ARG A 236 25.53 8.52 22.72
C ARG A 236 26.51 8.72 23.90
N TRP A 237 26.89 7.63 24.60
CA TRP A 237 27.89 7.67 25.67
C TRP A 237 29.31 8.02 25.17
N MET A 238 29.60 7.82 23.89
CA MET A 238 30.87 8.30 23.28
C MET A 238 30.81 9.80 22.93
N HIS A 239 29.61 10.33 22.61
CA HIS A 239 29.45 11.78 22.33
C HIS A 239 29.59 12.65 23.58
N ASP A 240 29.08 12.16 24.71
CA ASP A 240 28.99 12.94 25.94
C ASP A 240 30.29 12.86 26.77
N ASN A 241 31.31 12.17 26.28
CA ASN A 241 32.60 12.02 27.00
C ASN A 241 33.63 13.04 26.49
N PRO A 242 34.25 13.85 27.36
CA PRO A 242 35.29 14.81 26.95
C PRO A 242 36.51 14.21 26.29
N LEU A 243 36.69 12.87 26.36
CA LEU A 243 37.71 12.11 25.61
C LEU A 243 37.34 11.90 24.13
N SER A 244 36.12 12.25 23.72
CA SER A 244 35.64 12.00 22.35
C SER A 244 36.32 12.86 21.28
N SER A 245 36.78 14.05 21.61
CA SER A 245 37.51 14.91 20.64
C SER A 245 38.88 14.35 20.26
N SER A 246 39.57 13.69 21.17
CA SER A 246 40.81 12.95 20.87
C SER A 246 40.49 11.59 20.23
N TRP A 247 39.34 11.04 20.50
CA TRP A 247 38.88 9.78 19.92
C TRP A 247 38.42 9.93 18.46
N LEU A 248 37.82 11.05 18.07
CA LEU A 248 37.47 11.36 16.68
C LEU A 248 38.71 11.45 15.77
N SER A 249 39.83 11.98 16.29
CA SER A 249 41.11 11.91 15.59
C SER A 249 41.64 10.47 15.51
N ASN A 250 41.34 9.64 16.51
CA ASN A 250 41.74 8.24 16.58
C ASN A 250 40.79 7.31 15.79
N TRP A 251 39.57 7.74 15.48
CA TRP A 251 38.65 6.97 14.63
C TRP A 251 39.12 6.88 13.17
N LYS A 252 39.77 7.93 12.67
CA LYS A 252 40.48 7.88 11.40
C LYS A 252 41.57 6.80 11.41
N ILE A 253 42.21 6.63 12.56
CA ILE A 253 43.19 5.58 12.83
C ILE A 253 42.51 4.20 12.99
N ALA A 254 41.34 4.11 13.61
CA ALA A 254 40.61 2.85 13.74
C ALA A 254 40.05 2.34 12.39
N THR A 255 39.68 3.24 11.47
CA THR A 255 39.32 2.89 10.10
C THR A 255 40.56 2.48 9.27
N GLU A 256 41.69 3.11 9.50
CA GLU A 256 42.98 2.69 8.92
C GLU A 256 43.45 1.37 9.53
N LEU A 257 43.29 1.15 10.85
CA LEU A 257 43.59 -0.12 11.53
C LEU A 257 42.61 -1.23 11.16
N GLY A 258 41.33 -0.91 10.99
CA GLY A 258 40.33 -1.85 10.43
C GLY A 258 40.70 -2.30 9.03
N GLY A 259 41.19 -1.40 8.18
CA GLY A 259 41.74 -1.69 6.87
C GLY A 259 43.01 -2.56 6.95
N LEU A 260 43.87 -2.31 7.93
CA LEU A 260 45.08 -3.13 8.17
C LEU A 260 44.75 -4.50 8.77
N LEU A 261 43.77 -4.60 9.64
CA LEU A 261 43.26 -5.88 10.18
C LEU A 261 42.63 -6.71 9.07
N PHE A 262 41.89 -6.07 8.21
CA PHE A 262 41.28 -6.69 7.04
C PHE A 262 42.32 -7.15 6.04
N SER A 263 43.36 -6.35 5.78
CA SER A 263 44.48 -6.76 4.93
C SER A 263 45.31 -7.88 5.55
N ALA A 264 45.49 -7.89 6.87
CA ALA A 264 46.22 -8.96 7.57
C ALA A 264 45.44 -10.29 7.57
N ILE A 265 44.09 -10.26 7.68
CA ILE A 265 43.22 -11.43 7.49
C ILE A 265 43.24 -11.88 6.04
N TRP A 266 43.34 -10.96 5.10
CA TRP A 266 43.43 -11.19 3.67
C TRP A 266 44.75 -11.85 3.26
N ASP A 267 45.87 -11.36 3.77
CA ASP A 267 47.20 -11.93 3.49
C ASP A 267 47.37 -13.33 4.11
N HIS A 268 46.57 -13.69 5.10
CA HIS A 268 46.61 -15.02 5.70
C HIS A 268 46.16 -16.14 4.75
N GLY A 269 45.30 -15.86 3.78
CA GLY A 269 44.91 -16.81 2.74
C GLY A 269 46.12 -17.21 1.79
N LYS A 270 47.21 -16.47 1.84
CA LYS A 270 48.36 -16.64 0.95
C LYS A 270 49.69 -16.93 1.64
N ASN A 271 49.84 -16.71 2.97
CA ASN A 271 51.11 -16.88 3.64
C ASN A 271 50.99 -17.36 5.10
N THR A 272 52.08 -17.98 5.57
CA THR A 272 52.21 -18.70 6.85
C THR A 272 51.88 -17.93 8.10
N THR A 273 51.50 -18.65 9.18
CA THR A 273 51.14 -18.22 10.54
C THR A 273 52.09 -17.15 11.14
N ASP A 274 53.34 -17.10 10.73
CA ASP A 274 54.36 -16.18 11.26
C ASP A 274 54.14 -14.73 10.81
N THR A 275 53.67 -14.51 9.58
CA THR A 275 53.38 -13.18 9.04
C THR A 275 52.15 -12.57 9.73
N TRP A 276 51.15 -13.38 9.99
CA TRP A 276 49.94 -12.94 10.73
C TRP A 276 50.28 -12.52 12.16
N MET A 277 51.05 -13.34 12.88
CA MET A 277 51.45 -13.04 14.25
C MET A 277 52.32 -11.79 14.34
N LYS A 278 53.18 -11.53 13.34
CA LYS A 278 53.99 -10.33 13.25
C LYS A 278 53.13 -9.09 12.98
N ASN A 279 52.18 -9.17 12.10
CA ASN A 279 51.24 -8.07 11.80
C ASN A 279 50.31 -7.77 12.96
N TYR A 280 49.86 -8.81 13.69
CA TYR A 280 49.06 -8.69 14.90
C TYR A 280 49.83 -8.01 16.04
N LYS A 281 51.10 -8.37 16.29
CA LYS A 281 51.96 -7.70 17.28
C LYS A 281 52.21 -6.24 16.93
N SER A 282 52.49 -5.94 15.67
CA SER A 282 52.65 -4.56 15.18
C SER A 282 51.39 -3.71 15.40
N MET A 283 50.21 -4.31 15.19
CA MET A 283 48.91 -3.64 15.42
C MET A 283 48.71 -3.33 16.93
N ILE A 284 49.00 -4.28 17.81
CA ILE A 284 48.92 -4.08 19.27
C ILE A 284 49.90 -2.99 19.71
N GLU A 285 51.13 -2.98 19.20
CA GLU A 285 52.10 -1.93 19.50
C GLU A 285 51.68 -0.53 19.02
N ILE A 286 51.05 -0.43 17.87
CA ILE A 286 50.49 0.81 17.32
C ILE A 286 49.34 1.29 18.24
N MET A 287 48.41 0.39 18.61
CA MET A 287 47.33 0.71 19.55
C MET A 287 47.88 1.18 20.92
N GLN A 288 48.84 0.49 21.50
CA GLN A 288 49.48 0.84 22.75
C GLN A 288 50.16 2.21 22.72
N ARG A 289 50.85 2.57 21.64
CA ARG A 289 51.49 3.86 21.46
C ARG A 289 50.50 5.01 21.31
N GLN A 290 49.33 4.76 20.73
CA GLN A 290 48.36 5.81 20.45
C GLN A 290 47.36 6.03 21.56
N ILE A 291 46.96 5.00 22.31
CA ILE A 291 45.99 5.08 23.40
C ILE A 291 46.67 5.41 24.74
N GLY A 292 48.00 5.26 24.84
CA GLY A 292 48.79 5.56 26.05
C GLY A 292 48.33 4.77 27.29
N ASN A 293 48.56 5.33 28.49
CA ASN A 293 48.21 4.67 29.77
C ASN A 293 46.72 4.53 30.05
N ASN A 294 45.84 4.95 29.13
CA ASN A 294 44.39 4.86 29.30
C ASN A 294 43.77 3.52 28.79
N TRP A 295 44.59 2.55 28.50
CA TRP A 295 44.17 1.18 28.12
C TRP A 295 43.11 0.60 29.05
N ASN A 296 43.22 0.83 30.35
CA ASN A 296 42.30 0.30 31.35
C ASN A 296 40.85 0.80 31.21
N LEU A 297 40.64 1.91 30.52
CA LEU A 297 39.29 2.49 30.30
C LEU A 297 38.67 1.97 28.99
N ALA A 298 39.47 1.58 28.01
CA ALA A 298 38.99 0.99 26.75
C ALA A 298 38.80 -0.53 26.88
N TRP A 299 39.43 -1.17 27.84
CA TRP A 299 39.49 -2.61 28.04
C TRP A 299 38.15 -3.32 28.22
N PRO A 300 37.17 -2.83 28.99
CA PRO A 300 35.91 -3.53 29.15
C PRO A 300 35.06 -3.59 27.86
N TYR A 301 35.42 -2.83 26.85
CA TYR A 301 34.66 -2.64 25.61
C TYR A 301 35.36 -3.24 24.38
N LEU A 302 36.56 -3.85 24.55
CA LEU A 302 37.31 -4.56 23.54
C LEU A 302 37.51 -6.05 23.90
N PRO A 303 36.46 -6.84 24.04
CA PRO A 303 36.54 -8.21 24.55
C PRO A 303 37.23 -9.21 23.60
N ILE A 304 37.66 -8.80 22.42
CA ILE A 304 38.10 -9.71 21.38
C ILE A 304 39.63 -9.92 21.35
N PHE A 305 40.41 -9.12 22.15
CA PHE A 305 41.84 -9.00 21.87
C PHE A 305 42.81 -9.24 23.06
N THR A 306 42.44 -9.98 24.10
CA THR A 306 43.35 -10.24 25.23
C THR A 306 43.60 -11.70 25.49
N GLU A 307 44.89 -12.01 25.75
CA GLU A 307 45.34 -13.38 26.07
C GLU A 307 44.74 -13.98 27.36
N GLU A 308 44.14 -13.17 28.22
CA GLU A 308 43.58 -13.57 29.51
C GLU A 308 42.07 -13.92 29.46
N TRP A 309 41.42 -13.83 28.32
CA TRP A 309 39.98 -14.09 28.23
C TRP A 309 39.72 -15.59 27.99
N PRO A 310 38.79 -16.23 28.72
CA PRO A 310 38.51 -17.68 28.60
C PRO A 310 38.11 -18.12 27.19
N TYR A 311 37.66 -17.18 26.34
CA TYR A 311 37.31 -17.44 24.94
C TYR A 311 38.52 -17.71 24.04
N PHE A 312 39.70 -17.13 24.36
CA PHE A 312 40.92 -17.42 23.62
C PHE A 312 41.45 -18.80 23.96
N GLN A 313 41.21 -19.27 25.19
CA GLN A 313 41.54 -20.66 25.58
C GLN A 313 40.61 -21.68 24.89
N LEU A 314 39.35 -21.33 24.60
CA LEU A 314 38.43 -22.14 23.78
C LEU A 314 38.81 -22.15 22.32
N MET A 315 39.37 -21.07 21.80
CA MET A 315 39.89 -20.97 20.42
C MET A 315 41.26 -21.62 20.24
N SER A 316 42.00 -21.95 21.31
CA SER A 316 43.22 -22.73 21.24
C SER A 316 42.98 -24.23 20.90
N TRP A 317 41.75 -24.63 20.73
CA TRP A 317 41.40 -25.93 20.15
C TRP A 317 41.75 -25.95 18.66
N ARG A 318 43.00 -26.12 18.41
CA ARG A 318 43.70 -26.07 17.10
C ARG A 318 43.13 -27.13 16.10
N GLU A 319 42.40 -28.13 16.55
CA GLU A 319 41.81 -29.16 15.70
C GLU A 319 40.38 -28.80 15.21
N ASN A 320 39.59 -28.12 16.04
CA ASN A 320 38.23 -27.73 15.63
C ASN A 320 38.19 -26.53 14.68
N TRP A 321 39.24 -25.70 14.60
CA TRP A 321 39.35 -24.63 13.62
C TRP A 321 39.36 -25.17 12.18
N LYS A 322 39.96 -26.33 11.95
CA LYS A 322 39.97 -26.93 10.61
C LYS A 322 38.59 -27.36 10.15
N GLU A 323 37.70 -27.68 11.07
CA GLU A 323 36.29 -28.02 10.76
C GLU A 323 35.37 -26.81 10.72
N LEU A 324 35.61 -25.78 11.54
CA LEU A 324 34.83 -24.54 11.52
C LEU A 324 35.25 -23.58 10.38
N TRP A 325 36.52 -23.63 9.98
CA TRP A 325 37.07 -22.76 8.94
C TRP A 325 36.34 -22.86 7.59
N PRO A 326 35.90 -24.01 7.10
CA PRO A 326 35.07 -24.07 5.90
C PRO A 326 33.73 -23.35 6.04
N TYR A 327 33.14 -23.35 7.23
CA TYR A 327 31.88 -22.63 7.49
C TYR A 327 32.11 -21.13 7.63
N ILE A 328 33.17 -20.71 8.30
CA ILE A 328 33.54 -19.31 8.48
C ILE A 328 34.13 -18.75 7.17
N SER A 329 34.98 -19.50 6.47
CA SER A 329 35.56 -19.11 5.19
C SER A 329 34.54 -19.12 4.06
N GLY A 330 33.48 -19.94 4.15
CA GLY A 330 32.35 -19.88 3.23
C GLY A 330 31.61 -18.54 3.29
N TYR A 331 31.60 -17.88 4.45
CA TYR A 331 31.12 -16.50 4.59
C TYR A 331 32.12 -15.44 4.11
N PHE A 332 33.40 -15.78 3.96
CA PHE A 332 34.48 -14.88 3.56
C PHE A 332 35.18 -15.30 2.27
N TYR A 333 34.61 -16.23 1.49
CA TYR A 333 35.22 -16.67 0.22
C TYR A 333 35.00 -15.62 -0.86
N TRP A 334 36.06 -14.85 -1.12
CA TRP A 334 36.12 -13.92 -2.23
C TRP A 334 36.65 -14.63 -3.47
N PRO A 335 35.98 -14.52 -4.62
CA PRO A 335 36.55 -15.00 -5.88
C PRO A 335 37.85 -14.26 -6.23
N GLU A 336 38.79 -14.95 -6.82
CA GLU A 336 40.16 -14.43 -7.15
C GLU A 336 40.17 -13.19 -8.07
N ASN A 337 39.03 -12.80 -8.65
CA ASN A 337 38.88 -11.65 -9.55
C ASN A 337 38.58 -10.31 -8.86
N TYR A 338 38.50 -10.28 -7.55
CA TYR A 338 38.14 -9.06 -6.79
C TYR A 338 39.33 -8.23 -6.27
N GLY A 339 40.42 -8.17 -7.05
CA GLY A 339 41.63 -7.42 -6.69
C GLY A 339 41.47 -5.91 -6.45
N SER A 340 40.26 -5.34 -6.60
CA SER A 340 40.00 -3.91 -6.40
C SER A 340 38.94 -3.63 -5.32
N LEU A 341 38.53 -4.62 -4.55
CA LEU A 341 37.35 -4.54 -3.66
C LEU A 341 37.53 -3.65 -2.43
N ALA A 342 38.73 -3.46 -1.91
CA ALA A 342 38.94 -2.56 -0.76
C ALA A 342 38.55 -1.10 -1.06
N THR A 343 38.38 -0.74 -2.32
CA THR A 343 37.93 0.56 -2.82
C THR A 343 36.57 0.53 -3.52
N SER A 344 35.94 -0.66 -3.64
CA SER A 344 34.68 -0.81 -4.37
C SER A 344 33.49 -0.39 -3.51
N GLU A 345 32.42 0.01 -4.17
CA GLU A 345 31.17 0.39 -3.52
C GLU A 345 30.52 -0.78 -2.78
N ALA A 346 30.60 -2.00 -3.32
CA ALA A 346 30.11 -3.21 -2.67
C ALA A 346 30.84 -3.51 -1.36
N ALA A 347 32.19 -3.36 -1.34
CA ALA A 347 32.98 -3.52 -0.12
C ALA A 347 32.62 -2.48 0.95
N ARG A 348 32.39 -1.23 0.55
CA ARG A 348 31.92 -0.17 1.47
C ARG A 348 30.55 -0.54 2.09
N ARG A 349 29.61 -1.00 1.27
CA ARG A 349 28.28 -1.40 1.74
C ARG A 349 28.35 -2.61 2.67
N TYR A 350 29.15 -3.59 2.32
CA TYR A 350 29.37 -4.77 3.16
C TYR A 350 30.00 -4.41 4.50
N TYR A 351 31.00 -3.53 4.54
CA TYR A 351 31.58 -3.03 5.77
C TYR A 351 30.55 -2.33 6.67
N ASN A 352 29.70 -1.47 6.09
CA ASN A 352 28.67 -0.78 6.84
C ASN A 352 27.59 -1.77 7.36
N TYR A 353 27.22 -2.76 6.58
CA TYR A 353 26.33 -3.84 7.01
C TYR A 353 26.90 -4.59 8.23
N VAL A 354 28.13 -5.04 8.14
CA VAL A 354 28.81 -5.76 9.24
C VAL A 354 28.91 -4.85 10.47
N SER A 355 29.26 -3.57 10.31
CA SER A 355 29.29 -2.61 11.38
C SER A 355 27.92 -2.43 12.05
N SER A 356 26.84 -2.39 11.26
CA SER A 356 25.46 -2.32 11.77
C SER A 356 25.06 -3.57 12.56
N LEU A 357 25.56 -4.74 12.22
CA LEU A 357 25.35 -5.97 12.99
C LEU A 357 26.06 -5.94 14.35
N PHE A 358 27.28 -5.43 14.42
CA PHE A 358 28.08 -5.42 15.65
C PHE A 358 27.76 -4.23 16.56
N TYR A 359 27.56 -3.06 15.99
CA TYR A 359 27.39 -1.80 16.73
C TYR A 359 25.95 -1.30 16.75
N GLY A 360 25.07 -1.94 15.97
CA GLY A 360 23.72 -1.48 15.74
C GLY A 360 23.65 -0.33 14.74
N VAL A 361 22.45 0.18 14.57
CA VAL A 361 22.18 1.42 13.81
C VAL A 361 21.73 2.49 14.82
N PRO A 362 22.51 3.52 15.05
CA PRO A 362 22.19 4.57 16.00
C PRO A 362 20.80 5.15 15.76
N ARG A 363 20.09 5.45 16.83
CA ARG A 363 18.70 5.94 16.79
C ARG A 363 17.67 5.00 16.16
N VAL A 364 18.10 3.83 15.68
CA VAL A 364 17.24 2.78 15.10
C VAL A 364 17.34 1.51 15.92
N LEU A 365 18.53 0.91 16.02
CA LEU A 365 18.75 -0.38 16.64
C LEU A 365 20.00 -0.36 17.54
N LEU A 366 19.87 -0.85 18.76
CA LEU A 366 21.03 -1.10 19.64
C LEU A 366 21.25 -2.61 19.77
N PRO A 367 22.50 -3.11 19.65
CA PRO A 367 22.79 -4.51 19.89
C PRO A 367 22.55 -4.83 21.37
N GLY A 368 22.04 -6.04 21.66
CA GLY A 368 21.77 -6.48 23.03
C GLY A 368 23.01 -6.47 23.94
N ILE A 369 24.21 -6.60 23.39
CA ILE A 369 25.48 -6.52 24.12
C ILE A 369 25.74 -5.15 24.74
N ALA A 370 25.21 -4.08 24.16
CA ALA A 370 25.42 -2.71 24.62
C ALA A 370 24.39 -2.26 25.69
N GLN A 371 23.49 -3.14 26.13
CA GLN A 371 22.44 -2.78 27.07
C GLN A 371 22.88 -2.98 28.52
N PRO A 372 22.67 -2.00 29.42
CA PRO A 372 23.03 -2.10 30.84
C PRO A 372 22.28 -3.18 31.62
N ASP A 373 21.17 -3.70 31.09
CA ASP A 373 20.33 -4.69 31.76
C ASP A 373 20.73 -6.16 31.51
N MET A 374 21.79 -6.40 30.75
CA MET A 374 22.28 -7.77 30.53
C MET A 374 22.95 -8.33 31.78
N LYS A 375 22.19 -9.11 32.54
CA LYS A 375 22.66 -9.76 33.79
C LYS A 375 23.69 -10.87 33.57
N PHE A 376 23.89 -11.35 32.32
CA PHE A 376 24.83 -12.42 31.99
C PHE A 376 25.46 -12.26 30.61
N PRO A 377 26.76 -11.92 30.52
CA PRO A 377 27.48 -11.84 29.25
C PRO A 377 27.86 -13.22 28.66
N LEU A 378 27.55 -14.33 29.31
CA LEU A 378 28.06 -15.65 28.96
C LEU A 378 27.03 -16.67 28.44
N SER A 379 25.82 -16.23 28.15
CA SER A 379 24.89 -17.14 27.43
C SER A 379 25.30 -17.16 25.96
N LEU A 380 25.97 -18.22 25.56
CA LEU A 380 26.33 -18.58 24.18
C LEU A 380 25.09 -18.95 23.31
N SER A 381 23.91 -18.56 23.76
CA SER A 381 22.67 -18.66 23.00
C SER A 381 22.65 -17.63 21.86
N PRO A 382 21.88 -17.84 20.77
CA PRO A 382 21.71 -16.89 19.66
C PRO A 382 21.26 -15.48 20.07
N THR A 383 21.23 -15.15 21.35
CA THR A 383 20.98 -13.83 21.93
C THR A 383 22.00 -12.75 21.53
N PHE A 384 23.16 -13.11 20.97
CA PHE A 384 24.17 -12.18 20.49
C PHE A 384 23.69 -11.28 19.33
N THR A 385 22.62 -11.65 18.66
CA THR A 385 22.08 -10.93 17.49
C THR A 385 20.75 -10.25 17.77
N ARG A 386 20.31 -10.13 19.02
CA ARG A 386 19.06 -9.44 19.33
C ARG A 386 19.29 -7.94 19.49
N PHE A 387 18.43 -7.15 18.82
CA PHE A 387 18.48 -5.70 18.81
C PHE A 387 17.32 -5.10 19.58
N ASP A 388 17.59 -4.04 20.34
CA ASP A 388 16.58 -3.18 20.92
C ASP A 388 16.21 -2.07 19.94
N ASN A 389 14.94 -1.93 19.65
CA ASN A 389 14.37 -0.90 18.77
C ASN A 389 13.76 0.29 19.52
N SER A 390 13.93 0.37 20.84
CA SER A 390 13.51 1.54 21.61
C SER A 390 14.10 2.87 21.10
N PRO A 391 15.36 2.91 20.56
CA PRO A 391 15.86 4.13 19.92
C PRO A 391 15.02 4.58 18.74
N LEU A 392 14.59 3.64 17.87
CA LEU A 392 13.71 3.97 16.75
C LEU A 392 12.37 4.52 17.23
N ALA A 393 11.77 3.88 18.24
CA ALA A 393 10.51 4.37 18.82
C ALA A 393 10.63 5.83 19.28
N ARG A 394 11.73 6.18 19.98
CA ARG A 394 12.00 7.57 20.39
C ARG A 394 12.25 8.50 19.20
N THR A 395 12.93 8.03 18.17
CA THR A 395 13.20 8.82 16.97
C THR A 395 11.91 9.13 16.23
N VAL A 396 11.10 8.11 15.92
CA VAL A 396 9.84 8.27 15.18
C VAL A 396 8.86 9.19 15.90
N LYS A 397 8.74 9.10 17.22
CA LYS A 397 7.87 10.00 18.02
C LYS A 397 8.08 11.48 17.74
N ARG A 398 9.29 11.90 17.40
CA ARG A 398 9.62 13.31 17.13
C ARG A 398 9.05 13.84 15.81
N TYR A 399 8.64 12.96 14.92
CA TYR A 399 8.19 13.34 13.57
C TYR A 399 6.67 13.33 13.39
N TRP A 400 5.87 13.01 14.44
CA TRP A 400 4.42 13.05 14.33
C TRP A 400 3.68 13.55 15.59
N ASP A 401 4.32 14.26 16.49
CA ASP A 401 3.70 14.77 17.72
C ASP A 401 3.03 13.67 18.59
N TYR A 402 3.62 12.48 18.60
CA TYR A 402 3.06 11.29 19.23
C TYR A 402 2.72 11.47 20.73
N GLU A 403 3.54 12.19 21.50
CA GLU A 403 3.37 12.30 22.96
C GLU A 403 2.01 12.91 23.32
N ASN A 404 1.49 13.78 22.46
CA ASN A 404 0.23 14.46 22.66
C ASN A 404 -0.94 13.77 21.94
N HIS A 405 -0.68 13.16 20.76
CA HIS A 405 -1.75 12.69 19.87
C HIS A 405 -1.40 11.37 19.15
N PRO A 406 -1.91 10.20 19.60
CA PRO A 406 -1.92 8.99 18.80
C PRO A 406 -2.59 9.24 17.45
N ILE A 407 -2.18 8.50 16.40
CA ILE A 407 -2.74 8.69 15.06
C ILE A 407 -4.14 8.10 15.00
N LYS A 408 -5.15 8.99 15.07
CA LYS A 408 -6.56 8.69 14.87
C LYS A 408 -7.11 9.67 13.88
N THR A 409 -7.40 9.20 12.68
CA THR A 409 -7.75 10.02 11.53
C THR A 409 -9.19 9.77 11.06
N SER A 410 -9.71 10.63 10.21
CA SER A 410 -11.09 10.54 9.75
C SER A 410 -11.26 11.07 8.33
N PHE A 411 -12.06 10.38 7.52
CA PHE A 411 -12.45 10.84 6.18
C PHE A 411 -13.18 12.20 6.25
N ASP A 412 -14.06 12.40 7.22
CA ASP A 412 -14.80 13.67 7.33
C ASP A 412 -13.92 14.87 7.62
N LYS A 413 -12.76 14.64 8.22
CA LYS A 413 -11.74 15.66 8.44
C LYS A 413 -10.77 15.80 7.26
N LEU A 414 -10.91 15.01 6.19
CA LEU A 414 -9.93 14.90 5.10
C LEU A 414 -8.52 14.61 5.63
N GLU A 415 -8.41 13.64 6.50
CA GLU A 415 -7.16 13.13 7.04
C GLU A 415 -6.90 11.75 6.42
N PRO A 416 -5.65 11.45 6.00
CA PRO A 416 -5.35 10.18 5.38
C PRO A 416 -5.48 9.02 6.38
N ARG A 417 -6.01 7.89 5.90
CA ARG A 417 -6.12 6.64 6.67
C ARG A 417 -4.77 5.95 6.74
N LEU A 418 -4.33 5.59 7.93
CA LEU A 418 -3.11 4.80 8.15
C LEU A 418 -3.47 3.34 8.37
N ILE A 419 -2.82 2.45 7.62
CA ILE A 419 -2.95 1.00 7.79
C ILE A 419 -1.56 0.40 8.02
N LEU A 420 -1.34 -0.26 9.16
CA LEU A 420 -0.09 -0.92 9.51
C LEU A 420 -0.32 -2.42 9.65
N VAL A 421 0.63 -3.22 9.19
CA VAL A 421 0.48 -4.68 9.20
C VAL A 421 1.52 -5.34 10.09
N SER A 422 1.08 -6.30 10.90
CA SER A 422 1.88 -7.09 11.83
C SER A 422 1.43 -8.55 11.83
N VAL A 423 2.12 -9.41 12.57
CA VAL A 423 1.80 -10.83 12.75
C VAL A 423 1.72 -11.15 14.23
N ASP A 424 0.61 -11.77 14.66
CA ASP A 424 0.50 -12.36 16.00
C ASP A 424 1.37 -13.63 16.07
N MET A 425 2.26 -13.70 17.05
CA MET A 425 3.18 -14.84 17.21
C MET A 425 2.45 -16.15 17.55
N LEU A 426 1.25 -16.08 18.14
CA LEU A 426 0.46 -17.26 18.51
C LEU A 426 -0.56 -17.65 17.44
N ASP A 427 -1.01 -16.70 16.60
CA ASP A 427 -1.93 -16.95 15.50
C ASP A 427 -1.48 -16.25 14.20
N ALA A 428 -0.66 -16.92 13.43
CA ALA A 428 -0.19 -16.46 12.13
C ALA A 428 -1.11 -16.89 10.96
N THR A 429 -2.39 -17.22 11.22
CA THR A 429 -3.33 -17.59 10.15
C THR A 429 -3.69 -16.41 9.24
N THR A 430 -3.70 -15.21 9.79
CA THR A 430 -3.91 -13.97 9.03
C THR A 430 -2.99 -12.87 9.55
N ALA A 431 -2.63 -11.95 8.66
CA ALA A 431 -1.96 -10.73 9.06
C ALA A 431 -2.90 -9.85 9.91
N VAL A 432 -2.35 -9.14 10.88
CA VAL A 432 -3.03 -8.19 11.76
C VAL A 432 -2.89 -6.80 11.17
N ALA A 433 -4.00 -6.18 10.74
CA ALA A 433 -4.00 -4.85 10.17
C ALA A 433 -4.55 -3.83 11.17
N PHE A 434 -3.71 -2.91 11.63
CA PHE A 434 -4.11 -1.79 12.48
C PHE A 434 -4.58 -0.62 11.61
N ASP A 435 -5.67 0.04 12.02
CA ASP A 435 -6.38 1.06 11.25
C ASP A 435 -6.57 2.33 12.06
N SER A 436 -6.23 3.47 11.49
CA SER A 436 -6.43 4.77 12.15
C SER A 436 -7.87 5.30 12.09
N TYR A 437 -8.72 4.74 11.20
CA TYR A 437 -10.12 5.14 11.12
C TYR A 437 -10.94 4.42 12.19
N PRO A 438 -11.72 5.16 13.01
CA PRO A 438 -12.52 4.57 14.06
C PRO A 438 -13.79 3.88 13.53
N ASP A 439 -14.32 2.97 14.36
CA ASP A 439 -15.65 2.36 14.18
C ASP A 439 -16.79 3.37 14.45
N GLN A 440 -18.05 2.92 14.36
CA GLN A 440 -19.24 3.75 14.65
C GLN A 440 -19.27 4.29 16.08
N ASN A 441 -18.57 3.66 17.02
CA ASN A 441 -18.45 4.08 18.42
C ASN A 441 -17.23 4.97 18.65
N ASN A 442 -16.60 5.47 17.59
CA ASN A 442 -15.40 6.29 17.64
C ASN A 442 -14.22 5.59 18.31
N ARG A 443 -14.04 4.26 18.11
CA ARG A 443 -12.94 3.47 18.65
C ARG A 443 -12.16 2.83 17.49
N CYS A 444 -10.85 2.88 17.55
CA CYS A 444 -10.02 2.10 16.66
C CYS A 444 -9.98 0.64 17.14
N VAL A 445 -10.26 -0.29 16.24
CA VAL A 445 -10.40 -1.71 16.53
C VAL A 445 -9.86 -2.52 15.36
N THR A 446 -9.13 -3.58 15.67
CA THR A 446 -8.69 -4.59 14.70
C THR A 446 -9.25 -5.95 15.08
N GLU A 447 -9.86 -6.63 14.12
CA GLU A 447 -10.30 -8.02 14.23
C GLU A 447 -9.52 -8.89 13.24
N TYR A 448 -8.97 -10.01 13.71
CA TYR A 448 -8.14 -10.92 12.92
C TYR A 448 -8.31 -12.38 13.36
N GLY A 449 -7.64 -13.32 12.68
CA GLY A 449 -7.66 -14.75 12.98
C GLY A 449 -8.44 -15.55 11.94
N GLY A 450 -8.35 -16.88 12.06
CA GLY A 450 -9.02 -17.83 11.16
C GLY A 450 -10.52 -17.99 11.40
N ASN A 451 -11.14 -18.92 10.67
CA ASN A 451 -12.59 -19.15 10.74
C ASN A 451 -13.12 -19.64 12.11
N GLU A 452 -12.26 -20.19 12.95
CA GLU A 452 -12.64 -20.81 14.24
C GLU A 452 -12.38 -19.90 15.43
N PHE A 453 -11.37 -19.00 15.33
CA PHE A 453 -10.99 -18.09 16.39
C PHE A 453 -10.96 -16.67 15.85
N LYS A 454 -11.64 -15.78 16.56
CA LYS A 454 -11.59 -14.34 16.32
C LYS A 454 -10.84 -13.69 17.45
N HIS A 455 -9.87 -12.89 17.07
CA HIS A 455 -9.13 -12.05 18.00
C HIS A 455 -9.48 -10.60 17.76
N LYS A 456 -9.58 -9.82 18.84
CA LYS A 456 -9.92 -8.40 18.79
C LYS A 456 -8.96 -7.59 19.62
N ILE A 457 -8.36 -6.57 19.01
CA ILE A 457 -7.54 -5.57 19.67
C ILE A 457 -8.28 -4.24 19.65
N GLU A 458 -8.44 -3.61 20.81
CA GLU A 458 -9.07 -2.30 20.98
C GLU A 458 -8.00 -1.26 21.35
N TYR A 459 -7.88 -0.19 20.56
CA TYR A 459 -6.97 0.94 20.79
C TYR A 459 -7.71 2.26 20.54
N PRO A 460 -8.63 2.62 21.47
CA PRO A 460 -9.62 3.70 21.26
C PRO A 460 -8.99 5.05 20.97
N GLU A 461 -7.76 5.30 21.44
CA GLU A 461 -7.04 6.55 21.20
C GLU A 461 -6.39 6.64 19.82
N GLY A 462 -6.32 5.53 19.07
CA GLY A 462 -5.69 5.47 17.76
C GLY A 462 -4.39 4.67 17.74
N ILE A 463 -3.70 4.72 16.60
CA ILE A 463 -2.43 4.02 16.39
C ILE A 463 -1.33 4.68 17.22
N THR A 464 -0.66 3.87 18.04
CA THR A 464 0.46 4.26 18.89
C THR A 464 1.79 3.79 18.31
N ILE A 465 2.90 4.20 18.94
CA ILE A 465 4.23 3.74 18.55
C ILE A 465 4.37 2.22 18.67
N ASP A 466 3.67 1.58 19.61
CA ASP A 466 3.75 0.13 19.80
C ASP A 466 3.20 -0.63 18.59
N HIS A 467 2.17 -0.11 17.92
CA HIS A 467 1.66 -0.67 16.67
C HIS A 467 2.69 -0.55 15.53
N VAL A 468 3.41 0.58 15.44
CA VAL A 468 4.49 0.76 14.45
C VAL A 468 5.63 -0.19 14.72
N ILE A 469 6.04 -0.29 15.99
CA ILE A 469 7.11 -1.21 16.41
C ILE A 469 6.70 -2.67 16.23
N ALA A 470 5.43 -3.02 16.43
CA ALA A 470 4.91 -4.35 16.14
C ALA A 470 5.10 -4.72 14.66
N SER A 471 4.79 -3.78 13.75
CA SER A 471 4.96 -3.97 12.31
C SER A 471 6.40 -4.22 11.87
N MET A 472 7.41 -3.78 12.64
CA MET A 472 8.82 -3.93 12.27
C MET A 472 9.63 -4.81 13.24
N SER A 473 8.97 -5.59 14.10
CA SER A 473 9.62 -6.46 15.07
C SER A 473 10.02 -7.80 14.45
N THR A 474 11.24 -7.90 13.94
CA THR A 474 11.78 -9.16 13.39
C THR A 474 12.16 -10.13 14.53
N HIS A 475 12.43 -11.41 14.17
CA HIS A 475 12.89 -12.44 15.11
C HIS A 475 14.22 -12.12 15.82
N LEU A 476 14.97 -11.14 15.32
CA LEU A 476 16.25 -10.70 15.89
C LEU A 476 16.08 -9.72 17.07
N ARG A 477 14.86 -9.45 17.55
CA ARG A 477 14.62 -8.44 18.58
C ARG A 477 14.59 -8.98 20.00
N TYR A 478 15.01 -8.13 20.92
CA TYR A 478 15.08 -8.47 22.34
C TYR A 478 13.73 -8.37 23.05
N ARG A 479 12.91 -7.36 22.71
CA ARG A 479 11.55 -7.18 23.22
C ARG A 479 10.57 -7.08 22.07
N TYR A 480 9.51 -7.87 22.13
CA TYR A 480 8.40 -7.77 21.20
C TYR A 480 7.32 -6.87 21.82
N PRO A 481 6.66 -6.04 21.01
CA PRO A 481 5.49 -5.31 21.47
C PRO A 481 4.42 -6.27 21.99
N GLU A 482 3.89 -5.95 23.15
CA GLU A 482 2.86 -6.70 23.85
C GLU A 482 1.56 -5.92 23.80
N MET A 483 0.47 -6.58 23.42
CA MET A 483 -0.86 -5.97 23.35
C MET A 483 -1.90 -6.88 23.96
N GLU A 484 -2.91 -6.28 24.58
CA GLU A 484 -4.06 -6.98 25.10
C GLU A 484 -5.00 -7.39 23.97
N VAL A 485 -5.30 -8.67 23.87
CA VAL A 485 -6.16 -9.28 22.85
C VAL A 485 -7.34 -9.96 23.51
N LYS A 486 -8.55 -9.62 23.08
CA LYS A 486 -9.77 -10.31 23.47
C LYS A 486 -9.99 -11.49 22.55
N ASN A 487 -10.10 -12.68 23.11
CA ASN A 487 -10.39 -13.90 22.36
C ASN A 487 -11.89 -14.06 22.13
N GLY A 488 -12.27 -14.30 20.87
CA GLY A 488 -13.63 -14.68 20.49
C GLY A 488 -13.67 -16.17 20.14
N GLY A 489 -14.33 -16.99 20.92
CA GLY A 489 -14.42 -18.44 20.72
C GLY A 489 -14.96 -19.12 21.96
N THR A 490 -14.51 -20.33 22.28
CA THR A 490 -14.91 -21.06 23.51
C THR A 490 -14.56 -20.31 24.79
N GLU A 491 -13.64 -19.35 24.74
CA GLU A 491 -13.24 -18.45 25.82
C GLU A 491 -13.62 -17.01 25.51
N GLU A 492 -14.81 -16.77 24.96
CA GLU A 492 -15.28 -15.46 24.56
C GLU A 492 -15.19 -14.45 25.70
N GLY A 493 -14.52 -13.31 25.44
CA GLY A 493 -14.33 -12.23 26.39
C GLY A 493 -13.09 -12.36 27.29
N LYS A 494 -12.33 -13.46 27.24
CA LYS A 494 -11.05 -13.53 27.93
C LYS A 494 -10.01 -12.66 27.26
N THR A 495 -9.40 -11.78 28.00
CA THR A 495 -8.27 -10.95 27.56
C THR A 495 -6.96 -11.66 27.87
N GLU A 496 -6.08 -11.73 26.92
CA GLU A 496 -4.73 -12.27 27.08
C GLU A 496 -3.69 -11.36 26.44
N SER A 497 -2.49 -11.39 26.94
CA SER A 497 -1.36 -10.64 26.42
C SER A 497 -0.70 -11.43 25.28
N ARG A 498 -0.54 -10.78 24.11
CA ARG A 498 0.06 -11.36 22.92
C ARG A 498 1.20 -10.51 22.38
N PHE A 499 2.13 -11.16 21.72
CA PHE A 499 3.33 -10.56 21.15
C PHE A 499 3.25 -10.56 19.62
N PHE A 500 3.85 -9.52 19.02
CA PHE A 500 3.73 -9.29 17.60
C PHE A 500 5.09 -9.24 16.90
N TRP A 501 5.12 -9.81 15.70
CA TRP A 501 6.24 -9.79 14.79
C TRP A 501 5.96 -8.91 13.57
N ASP A 502 7.04 -8.66 12.81
CA ASP A 502 7.04 -7.92 11.56
C ASP A 502 6.01 -8.49 10.58
N GLY A 503 5.20 -7.60 10.02
CA GLY A 503 4.19 -7.94 9.04
C GLY A 503 4.74 -8.57 7.76
N ALA A 504 6.01 -8.33 7.43
CA ALA A 504 6.67 -8.85 6.23
C ALA A 504 6.66 -10.38 6.13
N TYR A 505 6.49 -11.09 7.25
CA TYR A 505 6.39 -12.55 7.23
C TYR A 505 5.13 -13.07 6.53
N LEU A 506 4.02 -12.32 6.56
CA LEU A 506 2.76 -12.72 5.94
C LEU A 506 2.33 -11.77 4.81
N SER A 507 2.61 -10.48 4.92
CA SER A 507 2.18 -9.46 3.97
C SER A 507 3.21 -8.32 3.92
N ASN A 508 4.25 -8.51 3.10
CA ASN A 508 5.31 -7.50 2.95
C ASN A 508 4.85 -6.27 2.16
N THR A 509 3.88 -6.43 1.26
CA THR A 509 3.22 -5.35 0.50
C THR A 509 1.72 -5.41 0.82
N PRO A 510 1.19 -4.60 1.76
CA PRO A 510 -0.10 -4.82 2.41
C PRO A 510 -1.33 -4.39 1.59
N LEU A 511 -1.36 -4.71 0.28
CA LEU A 511 -2.49 -4.38 -0.60
C LEU A 511 -3.75 -5.16 -0.23
N ARG A 512 -3.62 -6.47 0.04
CA ARG A 512 -4.76 -7.32 0.38
C ARG A 512 -5.45 -6.86 1.67
N GLU A 513 -4.66 -6.48 2.67
CA GLU A 513 -5.15 -5.93 3.93
C GLU A 513 -5.84 -4.58 3.70
N LEU A 514 -5.26 -3.71 2.88
CA LEU A 514 -5.84 -2.43 2.49
C LEU A 514 -7.21 -2.63 1.82
N LEU A 515 -7.31 -3.48 0.79
CA LEU A 515 -8.55 -3.75 0.07
C LEU A 515 -9.64 -4.29 1.01
N HIS A 516 -9.26 -5.21 1.93
CA HIS A 516 -10.17 -5.74 2.92
C HIS A 516 -10.68 -4.67 3.87
N MET A 517 -9.78 -3.86 4.45
CA MET A 517 -10.11 -2.79 5.39
C MET A 517 -10.93 -1.67 4.72
N HIS A 518 -10.61 -1.36 3.44
CA HIS A 518 -11.37 -0.41 2.63
C HIS A 518 -12.83 -0.86 2.48
N LYS A 519 -13.04 -2.08 1.98
CA LYS A 519 -14.37 -2.64 1.81
C LYS A 519 -15.13 -2.71 3.14
N HIS A 520 -14.47 -3.20 4.21
CA HIS A 520 -15.09 -3.29 5.54
C HIS A 520 -15.55 -1.94 6.07
N TYR A 521 -14.73 -0.90 5.95
CA TYR A 521 -15.06 0.44 6.42
C TYR A 521 -16.31 1.00 5.73
N TRP A 522 -16.34 0.97 4.41
CA TRP A 522 -17.43 1.56 3.65
C TRP A 522 -18.72 0.74 3.74
N GLN A 523 -18.66 -0.58 3.78
CA GLN A 523 -19.84 -1.44 3.89
C GLN A 523 -20.41 -1.53 5.31
N ASN A 524 -19.56 -1.61 6.33
CA ASN A 524 -20.03 -1.96 7.68
C ASN A 524 -19.98 -0.79 8.65
N ILE A 525 -19.06 0.17 8.46
CA ILE A 525 -18.89 1.29 9.38
C ILE A 525 -19.61 2.51 8.85
N ARG A 526 -19.28 3.02 7.67
CA ARG A 526 -19.86 4.24 7.14
C ARG A 526 -21.26 4.04 6.53
N ARG A 527 -21.49 2.96 5.80
CA ARG A 527 -22.78 2.53 5.24
C ARG A 527 -23.48 3.61 4.42
N GLU A 528 -22.77 4.29 3.56
CA GLU A 528 -23.40 5.26 2.67
C GLU A 528 -24.17 4.52 1.57
N THR A 529 -25.49 4.74 1.51
CA THR A 529 -26.39 4.03 0.60
C THR A 529 -27.04 4.98 -0.38
N ILE A 530 -27.30 4.47 -1.57
CA ILE A 530 -28.09 5.12 -2.61
C ILE A 530 -29.30 4.26 -2.98
N GLU A 531 -30.34 4.89 -3.52
CA GLU A 531 -31.47 4.22 -4.15
C GLU A 531 -31.34 4.39 -5.66
N LEU A 532 -31.14 3.30 -6.38
CA LEU A 532 -31.23 3.27 -7.84
C LEU A 532 -32.64 2.88 -8.26
N SER A 533 -33.11 3.46 -9.35
CA SER A 533 -34.46 3.25 -9.86
C SER A 533 -34.68 1.74 -10.16
N GLY A 534 -35.44 1.06 -9.29
CA GLY A 534 -35.80 -0.36 -9.46
C GLY A 534 -34.93 -1.39 -8.72
N GLU A 535 -33.78 -1.03 -8.14
CA GLU A 535 -32.82 -1.99 -7.57
C GLU A 535 -32.76 -2.02 -6.02
N GLY A 536 -33.47 -1.11 -5.35
CA GLY A 536 -33.43 -0.98 -3.89
C GLY A 536 -32.21 -0.19 -3.40
N LYS A 537 -31.83 -0.36 -2.12
CA LYS A 537 -30.70 0.35 -1.50
C LYS A 537 -29.40 -0.41 -1.76
N ILE A 538 -28.42 0.27 -2.35
CA ILE A 538 -27.08 -0.24 -2.58
C ILE A 538 -26.09 0.54 -1.72
N THR A 539 -25.17 -0.17 -1.06
CA THR A 539 -24.08 0.46 -0.28
C THR A 539 -22.96 0.84 -1.22
N LEU A 540 -22.47 2.09 -1.13
CA LEU A 540 -21.36 2.60 -1.93
C LEU A 540 -20.03 2.44 -1.21
N ALA A 541 -18.98 2.19 -2.01
CA ALA A 541 -17.60 2.35 -1.61
C ALA A 541 -16.84 3.10 -2.73
N PRO A 542 -15.91 4.01 -2.39
CA PRO A 542 -15.05 4.67 -3.36
C PRO A 542 -14.22 3.68 -4.17
N ASP A 543 -13.96 4.02 -5.43
CA ASP A 543 -12.96 3.30 -6.21
C ASP A 543 -11.54 3.63 -5.75
N LEU A 544 -10.57 2.83 -6.16
CA LEU A 544 -9.18 2.95 -5.75
C LEU A 544 -8.24 3.21 -6.93
N GLU A 545 -7.37 4.19 -6.77
CA GLU A 545 -6.14 4.36 -7.55
C GLU A 545 -4.97 4.00 -6.63
N VAL A 546 -4.19 2.96 -6.96
CA VAL A 546 -3.19 2.38 -6.06
C VAL A 546 -1.78 2.61 -6.59
N TYR A 547 -0.91 3.13 -5.73
CA TYR A 547 0.52 3.29 -5.96
C TYR A 547 1.27 2.31 -5.06
N ILE A 548 1.98 1.35 -5.67
CA ILE A 548 2.69 0.28 -4.96
C ILE A 548 4.18 0.48 -5.11
N VAL A 549 4.87 0.63 -3.99
CA VAL A 549 6.31 0.79 -3.95
C VAL A 549 6.97 -0.52 -3.57
N ASN A 550 7.77 -1.06 -4.48
CA ASN A 550 8.45 -2.34 -4.33
C ASN A 550 9.95 -2.14 -4.10
N LEU A 551 10.45 -2.70 -2.99
CA LEU A 551 11.84 -2.61 -2.57
C LEU A 551 12.69 -3.80 -3.00
N TYR A 552 12.05 -4.97 -3.21
CA TYR A 552 12.72 -6.21 -3.59
C TYR A 552 12.40 -6.59 -5.02
N PRO A 553 13.41 -6.69 -5.91
CA PRO A 553 13.19 -7.01 -7.31
C PRO A 553 12.59 -8.41 -7.50
N SER A 554 11.54 -8.51 -8.29
CA SER A 554 10.96 -9.82 -8.68
C SER A 554 11.74 -10.50 -9.80
N ILE A 555 12.47 -9.73 -10.61
CA ILE A 555 13.22 -10.20 -11.78
C ILE A 555 14.71 -9.88 -11.58
N GLU A 556 15.56 -10.87 -11.79
CA GLU A 556 17.02 -10.75 -11.84
C GLU A 556 17.49 -10.87 -13.29
N LYS A 557 18.53 -10.11 -13.65
CA LYS A 557 19.09 -10.10 -15.02
C LYS A 557 20.04 -11.25 -15.28
N GLU A 558 20.80 -11.65 -14.25
CA GLU A 558 21.83 -12.64 -14.32
C GLU A 558 21.66 -13.68 -13.23
N ILE A 559 22.15 -14.88 -13.44
CA ILE A 559 22.13 -15.95 -12.44
C ILE A 559 23.17 -15.61 -11.36
N PRO A 560 22.79 -15.52 -10.08
CA PRO A 560 23.75 -15.30 -9.01
C PRO A 560 24.74 -16.44 -8.91
N VAL A 561 26.04 -16.14 -8.84
CA VAL A 561 27.11 -17.13 -8.91
C VAL A 561 27.95 -17.22 -7.63
N ASP A 562 27.87 -16.22 -6.75
CA ASP A 562 28.57 -16.22 -5.46
C ASP A 562 27.61 -16.30 -4.28
N ALA A 563 28.14 -16.59 -3.10
CA ALA A 563 27.31 -16.84 -1.91
C ALA A 563 26.50 -15.60 -1.47
N ASP A 564 27.05 -14.40 -1.63
CA ASP A 564 26.37 -13.15 -1.26
C ASP A 564 25.19 -12.87 -2.22
N ALA A 565 25.43 -12.96 -3.52
CA ALA A 565 24.41 -12.78 -4.55
C ALA A 565 23.29 -13.84 -4.46
N ILE A 566 23.62 -15.10 -4.12
CA ILE A 566 22.65 -16.17 -3.90
C ILE A 566 21.76 -15.85 -2.69
N GLN A 567 22.34 -15.41 -1.57
CA GLN A 567 21.59 -15.04 -0.37
C GLN A 567 20.77 -13.78 -0.60
N ASP A 568 21.30 -12.80 -1.32
CA ASP A 568 20.57 -11.60 -1.71
C ASP A 568 19.34 -11.96 -2.54
N ARG A 569 19.50 -12.82 -3.54
CA ARG A 569 18.39 -13.30 -4.37
C ARG A 569 17.35 -14.12 -3.58
N GLU A 570 17.79 -14.93 -2.60
CA GLU A 570 16.86 -15.63 -1.71
C GLU A 570 15.96 -14.65 -0.94
N ILE A 571 16.55 -13.57 -0.42
CA ILE A 571 15.81 -12.51 0.27
C ILE A 571 14.83 -11.83 -0.67
N ASP A 572 15.25 -11.50 -1.90
CA ASP A 572 14.39 -10.90 -2.91
C ASP A 572 13.21 -11.79 -3.26
N ILE A 573 13.45 -13.09 -3.48
CA ILE A 573 12.38 -14.07 -3.74
C ILE A 573 11.43 -14.19 -2.56
N LYS A 574 11.93 -14.14 -1.33
CA LYS A 574 11.14 -14.25 -0.11
C LYS A 574 10.22 -13.05 0.10
N PHE A 575 10.72 -11.85 -0.14
CA PHE A 575 10.05 -10.60 0.20
C PHE A 575 9.55 -9.80 -1.00
N HIS A 576 9.73 -10.28 -2.24
CA HIS A 576 9.23 -9.58 -3.42
C HIS A 576 7.72 -9.37 -3.37
N ASP A 577 7.27 -8.44 -4.20
CA ASP A 577 5.86 -8.11 -4.33
C ASP A 577 5.03 -9.24 -4.95
N ARG A 578 3.92 -9.57 -4.33
CA ARG A 578 2.93 -10.55 -4.80
C ARG A 578 1.58 -9.92 -5.13
N THR A 579 1.48 -8.60 -5.04
CA THR A 579 0.22 -7.87 -5.22
C THR A 579 -0.34 -7.96 -6.64
N LYS A 580 0.47 -8.28 -7.65
CA LYS A 580 0.01 -8.51 -9.02
C LYS A 580 -1.06 -9.59 -9.10
N TYR A 581 -0.94 -10.63 -8.26
CA TYR A 581 -1.97 -11.65 -8.16
C TYR A 581 -3.22 -11.13 -7.45
N ASP A 582 -3.06 -10.38 -6.36
CA ASP A 582 -4.18 -9.79 -5.61
C ASP A 582 -4.97 -8.79 -6.48
N VAL A 583 -4.28 -7.95 -7.26
CA VAL A 583 -4.91 -7.05 -8.25
C VAL A 583 -5.70 -7.83 -9.28
N LYS A 584 -5.09 -8.86 -9.88
CA LYS A 584 -5.77 -9.68 -10.89
C LYS A 584 -7.02 -10.38 -10.34
N VAL A 585 -6.97 -10.87 -9.10
CA VAL A 585 -8.14 -11.46 -8.44
C VAL A 585 -9.21 -10.40 -8.17
N ALA A 586 -8.83 -9.19 -7.78
CA ALA A 586 -9.77 -8.09 -7.57
C ALA A 586 -10.46 -7.70 -8.88
N GLU A 587 -9.70 -7.50 -9.97
CA GLU A 587 -10.23 -7.20 -11.30
C GLU A 587 -11.18 -8.29 -11.80
N MET A 588 -10.78 -9.56 -11.71
CA MET A 588 -11.63 -10.69 -12.11
C MET A 588 -12.93 -10.75 -11.28
N THR A 589 -12.84 -10.43 -9.99
CA THR A 589 -14.04 -10.38 -9.13
C THR A 589 -14.97 -9.25 -9.55
N THR A 590 -14.40 -8.09 -9.92
CA THR A 590 -15.14 -6.96 -10.49
C THR A 590 -15.87 -7.36 -11.77
N ASP A 591 -15.19 -8.01 -12.72
CA ASP A 591 -15.79 -8.48 -13.98
C ASP A 591 -16.97 -9.43 -13.73
N TYR A 592 -16.86 -10.34 -12.76
CA TYR A 592 -17.97 -11.23 -12.39
C TYR A 592 -19.15 -10.47 -11.78
N ILE A 593 -18.90 -9.50 -10.94
CA ILE A 593 -19.96 -8.69 -10.35
C ILE A 593 -20.66 -7.88 -11.43
N GLU A 594 -19.95 -7.24 -12.34
CA GLU A 594 -20.52 -6.50 -13.48
C GLU A 594 -21.40 -7.37 -14.36
N LEU A 595 -20.92 -8.57 -14.70
CA LEU A 595 -21.69 -9.50 -15.49
C LEU A 595 -23.00 -9.89 -14.78
N ILE A 596 -22.94 -10.17 -13.48
CA ILE A 596 -24.12 -10.54 -12.68
C ILE A 596 -25.11 -9.36 -12.59
N GLU A 597 -24.62 -8.14 -12.35
CA GLU A 597 -25.46 -6.92 -12.33
C GLU A 597 -26.16 -6.72 -13.69
N GLN A 598 -25.44 -6.86 -14.79
CA GLN A 598 -26.04 -6.76 -16.12
C GLN A 598 -27.11 -7.84 -16.36
N LEU A 599 -26.87 -9.09 -15.96
CA LEU A 599 -27.83 -10.18 -16.06
C LEU A 599 -29.08 -9.92 -15.22
N ILE A 600 -28.93 -9.41 -14.01
CA ILE A 600 -30.05 -9.01 -13.13
C ILE A 600 -30.87 -7.91 -13.80
N ASN A 601 -30.22 -6.88 -14.35
CA ASN A 601 -30.88 -5.77 -15.01
C ASN A 601 -31.64 -6.22 -16.27
N ILE A 602 -31.05 -7.11 -17.07
CA ILE A 602 -31.73 -7.74 -18.21
C ILE A 602 -32.96 -8.53 -17.72
N GLY A 603 -32.80 -9.32 -16.65
CA GLY A 603 -33.90 -10.08 -16.04
C GLY A 603 -35.06 -9.20 -15.58
N TYR A 604 -34.79 -8.12 -14.84
CA TYR A 604 -35.83 -7.17 -14.41
C TYR A 604 -36.53 -6.48 -15.56
N LYS A 605 -35.80 -6.13 -16.62
CA LYS A 605 -36.35 -5.50 -17.82
C LYS A 605 -37.36 -6.42 -18.56
N HIS A 606 -37.00 -7.70 -18.71
CA HIS A 606 -37.87 -8.68 -19.42
C HIS A 606 -39.02 -9.22 -18.56
N ALA A 607 -38.88 -9.14 -17.23
CA ALA A 607 -39.86 -9.57 -16.24
C ALA A 607 -40.66 -8.40 -15.63
N GLU A 608 -40.80 -7.28 -16.33
CA GLU A 608 -41.45 -6.06 -15.80
C GLU A 608 -42.85 -6.33 -15.22
N TYR A 609 -43.57 -7.30 -15.82
CA TYR A 609 -44.92 -7.70 -15.40
C TYR A 609 -44.95 -9.07 -14.70
N ASP A 610 -43.81 -9.75 -14.49
CA ASP A 610 -43.75 -11.06 -13.84
C ASP A 610 -43.30 -10.91 -12.36
N SER A 611 -44.31 -10.81 -11.46
CA SER A 611 -44.07 -10.73 -10.04
C SER A 611 -43.46 -12.00 -9.45
N ALA A 612 -43.65 -13.17 -10.06
CA ALA A 612 -43.10 -14.42 -9.60
C ALA A 612 -41.58 -14.45 -9.84
N PHE A 613 -41.13 -14.03 -11.03
CA PHE A 613 -39.69 -13.91 -11.34
C PHE A 613 -38.98 -12.98 -10.38
N LYS A 614 -39.54 -11.80 -10.09
CA LYS A 614 -38.95 -10.84 -9.13
C LYS A 614 -38.83 -11.44 -7.74
N SER A 615 -39.87 -12.14 -7.29
CA SER A 615 -39.88 -12.82 -5.99
C SER A 615 -38.81 -13.93 -5.92
N ASP A 616 -38.65 -14.72 -6.96
CA ASP A 616 -37.67 -15.81 -7.02
C ASP A 616 -36.23 -15.27 -7.08
N LEU A 617 -35.98 -14.19 -7.83
CA LEU A 617 -34.70 -13.51 -7.87
C LEU A 617 -34.33 -12.92 -6.50
N ASP A 618 -35.25 -12.23 -5.85
CA ASP A 618 -35.03 -11.69 -4.50
C ASP A 618 -34.76 -12.79 -3.47
N LYS A 619 -35.44 -13.93 -3.58
CA LYS A 619 -35.20 -15.09 -2.74
C LYS A 619 -33.81 -15.65 -2.95
N LEU A 620 -33.35 -15.80 -4.20
CA LEU A 620 -32.01 -16.24 -4.54
C LEU A 620 -30.95 -15.29 -4.00
N LEU A 621 -31.11 -13.99 -4.19
CA LEU A 621 -30.16 -12.98 -3.71
C LEU A 621 -30.05 -12.97 -2.18
N ASN A 622 -31.07 -13.38 -1.45
CA ASN A 622 -31.08 -13.50 0.00
C ASN A 622 -30.61 -14.88 0.53
N GLU A 623 -30.30 -15.83 -0.35
CA GLU A 623 -29.70 -17.12 0.06
C GLU A 623 -28.27 -16.94 0.56
N LYS A 624 -27.90 -17.82 1.51
CA LYS A 624 -26.53 -17.82 2.09
C LYS A 624 -25.52 -18.41 1.11
N THR A 625 -24.42 -17.68 0.92
CA THR A 625 -23.28 -18.18 0.11
C THR A 625 -22.56 -19.34 0.78
N LYS A 626 -21.85 -20.16 0.01
CA LYS A 626 -20.97 -21.22 0.54
C LYS A 626 -19.76 -20.63 1.29
N SER A 627 -19.25 -19.49 0.82
CA SER A 627 -18.11 -18.81 1.46
C SER A 627 -18.55 -18.05 2.70
N LYS A 628 -17.73 -18.11 3.76
CA LYS A 628 -17.91 -17.27 4.95
C LYS A 628 -17.20 -15.92 4.74
N LYS A 629 -17.64 -14.88 5.41
CA LYS A 629 -16.84 -13.65 5.57
C LYS A 629 -15.53 -14.03 6.29
N ARG A 630 -14.46 -13.32 6.01
CA ARG A 630 -13.13 -13.55 6.63
C ARG A 630 -13.21 -13.54 8.16
N VAL A 631 -14.12 -12.71 8.69
CA VAL A 631 -14.45 -12.62 10.11
C VAL A 631 -15.97 -12.63 10.21
N GLY A 632 -16.59 -13.68 10.78
CA GLY A 632 -17.98 -13.71 11.21
C GLY A 632 -19.00 -14.40 10.32
N GLU A 633 -20.12 -13.75 10.06
CA GLU A 633 -21.36 -14.33 9.57
C GLU A 633 -21.30 -14.85 8.12
N LYS A 634 -22.19 -15.78 7.78
CA LYS A 634 -22.38 -16.21 6.40
C LYS A 634 -22.89 -15.04 5.56
N ARG A 635 -22.25 -14.81 4.40
CA ARG A 635 -22.74 -13.86 3.39
C ARG A 635 -24.03 -14.36 2.76
N ILE A 636 -24.87 -13.45 2.31
CA ILE A 636 -25.89 -13.70 1.31
C ILE A 636 -25.37 -13.29 -0.07
N TYR A 637 -25.99 -13.76 -1.16
CA TYR A 637 -25.50 -13.38 -2.50
C TYR A 637 -25.59 -11.88 -2.77
N ARG A 638 -26.59 -11.18 -2.22
CA ARG A 638 -26.71 -9.71 -2.31
C ARG A 638 -25.48 -8.98 -1.75
N ASP A 639 -24.86 -9.49 -0.68
CA ASP A 639 -23.63 -8.92 -0.11
C ASP A 639 -22.42 -8.96 -1.05
N LEU A 640 -22.45 -9.77 -2.12
CA LEU A 640 -21.39 -9.81 -3.12
C LEU A 640 -21.47 -8.60 -4.06
N LEU A 641 -22.69 -8.11 -4.31
CA LEU A 641 -22.95 -6.95 -5.17
C LEU A 641 -22.75 -5.64 -4.43
N ASP A 642 -23.02 -5.62 -3.11
CA ASP A 642 -22.92 -4.43 -2.29
C ASP A 642 -21.47 -3.97 -2.04
N GLY A 643 -21.28 -2.65 -2.04
CA GLY A 643 -20.02 -2.00 -1.66
C GLY A 643 -18.86 -2.31 -2.61
N ARG A 644 -19.16 -2.41 -3.89
CA ARG A 644 -18.17 -2.58 -4.95
C ARG A 644 -17.22 -1.38 -4.97
N ALA A 645 -15.93 -1.66 -4.85
CA ALA A 645 -14.84 -0.73 -5.05
C ALA A 645 -13.91 -1.30 -6.12
N ASP A 646 -13.83 -0.63 -7.25
CA ASP A 646 -12.99 -1.07 -8.36
C ASP A 646 -11.59 -0.47 -8.22
N ILE A 647 -10.59 -1.22 -8.68
CA ILE A 647 -9.23 -0.68 -8.82
C ILE A 647 -9.15 -0.05 -10.20
N THR A 648 -9.31 1.26 -10.27
CA THR A 648 -9.32 2.01 -11.54
C THR A 648 -7.94 2.17 -12.15
N LYS A 649 -6.89 2.12 -11.30
CA LYS A 649 -5.50 2.27 -11.74
C LYS A 649 -4.55 1.68 -10.73
N VAL A 650 -3.51 0.98 -11.22
CA VAL A 650 -2.37 0.53 -10.42
C VAL A 650 -1.08 1.05 -11.03
N VAL A 651 -0.26 1.68 -10.20
CA VAL A 651 1.08 2.14 -10.59
C VAL A 651 2.10 1.39 -9.74
N TYR A 652 2.87 0.52 -10.37
CA TYR A 652 4.00 -0.16 -9.73
C TYR A 652 5.25 0.68 -9.88
N ILE A 653 5.91 0.95 -8.76
CA ILE A 653 7.19 1.65 -8.68
C ILE A 653 8.19 0.66 -8.11
N ASP A 654 8.92 0.03 -9.02
CA ASP A 654 9.81 -1.09 -8.71
C ASP A 654 11.26 -0.58 -8.57
N ARG A 655 11.87 -0.79 -7.40
CA ARG A 655 13.29 -0.57 -7.21
C ARG A 655 14.08 -1.58 -8.05
N ARG A 656 15.09 -1.08 -8.74
CA ARG A 656 16.05 -1.90 -9.46
C ARG A 656 17.31 -2.04 -8.64
N ASP A 657 17.81 -3.26 -8.49
CA ASP A 657 19.11 -3.47 -7.89
C ASP A 657 20.20 -2.89 -8.78
N ASP A 658 21.22 -2.34 -8.14
CA ASP A 658 22.47 -1.95 -8.80
C ASP A 658 23.49 -3.08 -8.74
N ASN A 659 24.62 -2.94 -9.48
CA ASN A 659 25.67 -3.93 -9.53
C ASN A 659 26.48 -4.06 -8.21
N ASN A 660 26.18 -3.24 -7.21
CA ASN A 660 26.85 -3.21 -5.91
C ASN A 660 25.91 -3.65 -4.78
N THR A 661 24.81 -4.35 -5.10
CA THR A 661 23.89 -4.87 -4.09
C THR A 661 24.60 -5.94 -3.24
N ILE A 662 24.17 -6.05 -1.98
CA ILE A 662 24.67 -7.02 -1.01
C ILE A 662 23.49 -7.67 -0.29
N PHE A 663 23.64 -8.89 0.19
CA PHE A 663 22.56 -9.57 0.90
C PHE A 663 22.13 -8.83 2.18
N GLY A 664 23.03 -8.09 2.81
CA GLY A 664 22.77 -7.25 3.99
C GLY A 664 22.15 -5.88 3.70
N LYS A 665 21.66 -5.62 2.49
CA LYS A 665 21.14 -4.33 2.03
C LYS A 665 20.11 -3.68 2.93
N ALA A 666 19.28 -4.47 3.64
CA ALA A 666 18.29 -3.98 4.59
C ALA A 666 18.89 -3.35 5.88
N PHE A 667 20.18 -3.55 6.15
CA PHE A 667 20.88 -3.03 7.32
C PHE A 667 21.96 -1.99 6.97
N GLU A 668 22.05 -1.58 5.71
CA GLU A 668 23.05 -0.63 5.23
C GLU A 668 22.50 0.80 5.27
N PHE A 669 22.64 1.50 6.42
CA PHE A 669 22.10 2.83 6.70
C PHE A 669 23.10 3.97 6.45
N SER A 670 24.18 3.78 5.67
CA SER A 670 25.12 4.88 5.44
C SER A 670 24.48 6.01 4.63
N SER A 671 24.89 7.25 4.92
CA SER A 671 24.36 8.46 4.28
C SER A 671 24.46 8.43 2.77
N LYS A 672 25.51 7.80 2.22
CA LYS A 672 25.66 7.65 0.77
C LYS A 672 24.62 6.73 0.19
N THR A 673 24.44 5.53 0.74
CA THR A 673 23.44 4.57 0.26
C THR A 673 22.03 5.10 0.41
N ILE A 674 21.71 5.74 1.55
CA ILE A 674 20.42 6.40 1.77
C ILE A 674 20.18 7.50 0.72
N GLY A 675 21.21 8.30 0.41
CA GLY A 675 21.14 9.32 -0.65
C GLY A 675 20.91 8.73 -2.05
N ASP A 676 21.62 7.64 -2.37
CA ASP A 676 21.49 6.94 -3.65
C ASP A 676 20.09 6.29 -3.79
N LEU A 677 19.58 5.64 -2.74
CA LEU A 677 18.23 5.05 -2.72
C LEU A 677 17.14 6.11 -2.88
N LYS A 678 17.23 7.23 -2.16
CA LYS A 678 16.31 8.37 -2.30
C LYS A 678 16.28 8.89 -3.75
N LYS A 679 17.46 9.07 -4.36
CA LYS A 679 17.56 9.50 -5.76
C LYS A 679 16.95 8.49 -6.71
N ALA A 680 17.27 7.21 -6.56
CA ALA A 680 16.72 6.13 -7.39
C ALA A 680 15.19 6.09 -7.30
N GLY A 681 14.61 6.16 -6.08
CA GLY A 681 13.16 6.19 -5.89
C GLY A 681 12.48 7.36 -6.57
N TYR A 682 13.10 8.55 -6.55
CA TYR A 682 12.60 9.72 -7.24
C TYR A 682 12.61 9.56 -8.77
N ASP A 683 13.72 9.05 -9.31
CA ASP A 683 13.91 8.89 -10.77
C ASP A 683 13.00 7.76 -11.31
N ASP A 684 12.93 6.60 -10.66
CA ASP A 684 12.08 5.47 -11.04
C ASP A 684 10.59 5.84 -11.01
N THR A 685 10.19 6.69 -10.06
CA THR A 685 8.80 7.17 -9.97
C THR A 685 8.41 7.99 -11.19
N LYS A 686 9.28 8.88 -11.66
CA LYS A 686 9.00 9.66 -12.88
C LYS A 686 8.76 8.75 -14.08
N ILE A 687 9.63 7.74 -14.24
CA ILE A 687 9.48 6.75 -15.31
C ILE A 687 8.16 5.99 -15.20
N ALA A 688 7.79 5.57 -13.98
CA ALA A 688 6.55 4.83 -13.75
C ALA A 688 5.30 5.66 -14.07
N ILE A 689 5.28 6.95 -13.69
CA ILE A 689 4.17 7.87 -13.97
C ILE A 689 4.04 8.11 -15.48
N GLU A 690 5.13 8.34 -16.20
CA GLU A 690 5.14 8.53 -17.66
C GLU A 690 4.61 7.29 -18.38
N ALA A 691 5.07 6.09 -17.96
CA ALA A 691 4.60 4.82 -18.53
C ALA A 691 3.10 4.59 -18.25
N ALA A 692 2.61 4.94 -17.06
CA ALA A 692 1.19 4.82 -16.73
C ALA A 692 0.32 5.82 -17.52
N SER A 693 0.85 6.98 -17.85
CA SER A 693 0.15 8.02 -18.65
C SER A 693 0.04 7.62 -20.11
N SER A 694 1.06 6.99 -20.68
CA SER A 694 1.08 6.56 -22.09
C SER A 694 0.11 5.41 -22.38
N LYS A 695 -0.16 4.52 -21.41
CA LYS A 695 -1.14 3.44 -21.53
C LYS A 695 -2.60 3.92 -21.58
N LYS A 696 -2.91 5.12 -21.10
CA LYS A 696 -4.26 5.72 -21.21
C LYS A 696 -4.59 6.24 -22.62
N THR A 697 -3.60 6.38 -23.51
CA THR A 697 -3.76 6.95 -24.84
C THR A 697 -3.92 5.88 -25.94
N GLN A 698 -3.77 4.62 -25.61
CA GLN A 698 -4.07 3.44 -26.47
C GLN A 698 -5.41 2.81 -26.06
#